data_06c7ba6c5d0f37532c30bd2e1b641ebb
#
_entry.id   06c7ba6c5d0f37532c30bd2e1b641ebb
#
_cell.length_a   1.000
_cell.length_b   1.000
_cell.length_c   1.000
_cell.angle_alpha   90.00
_cell.angle_beta   90.00
_cell.angle_gamma   90.00
#
_symmetry.space_group_name_H-M   'P 1'
#
loop_
_entity.id
_entity.type
_entity.pdbx_description
1 polymer ?
#
loop_
_entity_poly.entity_id
_entity_poly.type
_entity_poly.pdbx_seq_one_letter_code
_entity_poly.pdbx_strand_id
1 'polypeptide(L)'
;MRLFLCEKPSQAKDIAKVLGANRKGDGCWQGTDVCVTWCIGHLLETAPPDSYDERYKRWNLADLPIIPEKWKMLVKPKTASQFKAVKRLLGEARELVIATDADREGEMIARELVEHCRYRGPVQRLWLSALDDASIRKALARLLPGHETFNLYHSALGRSRADWLIGMNMSRLFTLLGRQSGYQGVLPVGRVQTPTLRLVVDRDRSIADFVPVPFWTIDVQLEHAGFGFNAQWRAPEDACDDQGRCLNQALAQQAAADIGNAGTARAVKVTTERVREAAPLPFDLGTLQELCSKKFGLGAQETLDIAQALYETHKLITYPRSDCGYLPQSQHAEAPAILAALQRADASLAPLQPYLEPQRRSRAWNDAKVSAHHGIIPTAAASDPSRLPAKHKAVYTLIRARYLAQFLPNHEYDRTQADFDCAGHALRAVGKQIVEPGWRRALPEALTPAKGREAPPAQVLPALREGQDCTVQGLQLKDLWTQPPKPFTEGDLIKAMKNVAKLVDDPRLKQKLKETTGIGTEATRASIIQGLLDRGYLVKNGKALSATPAAFSLIDAVPRAIADPGTTAIWEQALDMVQSGEMTLEEFVARQSAWMGKLVERCSGMRMTISGPAAGAAPPWKKKRRGGGKGKAAAGKPRQPRKKATT
;
A
#
# COMPACT_ATOMS: atom_id res chain seq x y z
N MET A 1 13.28 1.52 -38.57
CA MET A 1 12.60 0.49 -37.74
C MET A 1 11.50 1.11 -36.90
N ARG A 2 10.47 0.35 -36.50
CA ARG A 2 9.48 0.75 -35.47
C ARG A 2 10.05 0.44 -34.10
N LEU A 3 10.13 1.43 -33.21
CA LEU A 3 10.68 1.30 -31.86
C LEU A 3 9.56 1.25 -30.82
N PHE A 4 9.54 0.20 -30.00
CA PHE A 4 8.68 0.11 -28.80
C PHE A 4 9.50 0.49 -27.58
N LEU A 5 9.00 1.46 -26.80
CA LEU A 5 9.63 1.92 -25.57
C LEU A 5 8.78 1.50 -24.37
N CYS A 6 9.27 0.53 -23.62
CA CYS A 6 8.63 -0.04 -22.44
C CYS A 6 9.14 0.60 -21.15
N GLU A 7 8.40 0.43 -20.05
CA GLU A 7 8.79 0.99 -18.74
C GLU A 7 9.87 0.16 -18.04
N LYS A 8 9.87 -1.16 -18.27
CA LYS A 8 10.74 -2.12 -17.56
C LYS A 8 11.17 -3.28 -18.45
N PRO A 9 12.32 -3.93 -18.12
CA PRO A 9 12.88 -5.02 -18.94
C PRO A 9 11.94 -6.22 -19.11
N SER A 10 11.17 -6.58 -18.06
CA SER A 10 10.21 -7.69 -18.11
C SER A 10 9.11 -7.45 -19.12
N GLN A 11 8.50 -6.27 -19.09
CA GLN A 11 7.47 -5.84 -20.04
C GLN A 11 8.00 -5.84 -21.48
N ALA A 12 9.21 -5.34 -21.68
CA ALA A 12 9.86 -5.34 -23.00
C ALA A 12 10.07 -6.76 -23.53
N LYS A 13 10.43 -7.70 -22.66
CA LYS A 13 10.61 -9.10 -23.04
C LYS A 13 9.29 -9.74 -23.48
N ASP A 14 8.20 -9.48 -22.78
CA ASP A 14 6.89 -10.06 -23.09
C ASP A 14 6.35 -9.48 -24.41
N ILE A 15 6.46 -8.18 -24.62
CA ILE A 15 6.06 -7.52 -25.87
C ILE A 15 6.96 -7.99 -27.04
N ALA A 16 8.27 -8.09 -26.83
CA ALA A 16 9.22 -8.56 -27.84
C ALA A 16 8.91 -9.98 -28.30
N LYS A 17 8.56 -10.89 -27.37
CA LYS A 17 8.12 -12.27 -27.66
C LYS A 17 6.93 -12.27 -28.63
N VAL A 18 5.90 -11.47 -28.34
CA VAL A 18 4.69 -11.40 -29.18
C VAL A 18 4.98 -10.79 -30.54
N LEU A 19 5.92 -9.82 -30.64
CA LEU A 19 6.34 -9.18 -31.87
C LEU A 19 7.37 -9.99 -32.69
N GLY A 20 7.83 -11.15 -32.18
CA GLY A 20 8.88 -11.92 -32.82
C GLY A 20 10.27 -11.30 -32.77
N ALA A 21 10.50 -10.33 -31.88
CA ALA A 21 11.79 -9.66 -31.68
C ALA A 21 12.65 -10.48 -30.70
N ASN A 22 13.27 -11.56 -31.17
CA ASN A 22 13.93 -12.56 -30.32
C ASN A 22 15.44 -12.38 -30.19
N ARG A 23 16.07 -11.50 -30.99
CA ARG A 23 17.51 -11.25 -30.95
C ARG A 23 17.84 -10.21 -29.89
N LYS A 24 18.69 -10.56 -28.96
CA LYS A 24 19.16 -9.64 -27.92
C LYS A 24 20.16 -8.64 -28.51
N GLY A 25 19.87 -7.36 -28.36
CA GLY A 25 20.77 -6.24 -28.67
C GLY A 25 21.26 -5.51 -27.42
N ASP A 26 22.04 -4.45 -27.63
CA ASP A 26 22.48 -3.56 -26.54
C ASP A 26 21.30 -2.69 -26.08
N GLY A 27 20.78 -3.00 -24.89
CA GLY A 27 19.63 -2.33 -24.27
C GLY A 27 18.29 -2.55 -25.00
N CYS A 28 18.15 -3.60 -25.83
CA CYS A 28 16.93 -3.87 -26.59
C CYS A 28 16.78 -5.34 -27.03
N TRP A 29 15.57 -5.66 -27.51
CA TRP A 29 15.26 -6.86 -28.29
C TRP A 29 15.00 -6.46 -29.75
N GLN A 30 15.55 -7.18 -30.70
CA GLN A 30 15.50 -6.86 -32.13
C GLN A 30 14.75 -7.92 -32.92
N GLY A 31 13.86 -7.49 -33.82
CA GLY A 31 13.23 -8.25 -34.89
C GLY A 31 13.64 -7.72 -36.26
N THR A 32 12.91 -8.08 -37.33
CA THR A 32 13.21 -7.65 -38.70
C THR A 32 13.06 -6.14 -38.90
N ASP A 33 11.87 -5.59 -38.59
CA ASP A 33 11.57 -4.16 -38.70
C ASP A 33 11.17 -3.52 -37.36
N VAL A 34 11.32 -4.25 -36.27
CA VAL A 34 10.89 -3.86 -34.93
C VAL A 34 12.06 -3.96 -33.95
N CYS A 35 12.10 -3.00 -33.03
CA CYS A 35 13.00 -3.01 -31.90
C CYS A 35 12.20 -2.69 -30.63
N VAL A 36 12.44 -3.43 -29.56
CA VAL A 36 11.78 -3.24 -28.26
C VAL A 36 12.85 -2.90 -27.24
N THR A 37 12.82 -1.68 -26.73
CA THR A 37 13.70 -1.19 -25.68
C THR A 37 12.90 -0.90 -24.39
N TRP A 38 13.58 -0.56 -23.32
CA TRP A 38 12.94 -0.35 -22.02
C TRP A 38 13.60 0.76 -21.23
N CYS A 39 12.84 1.30 -20.30
CA CYS A 39 13.30 2.10 -19.18
C CYS A 39 13.57 1.23 -17.95
N ILE A 40 14.06 1.84 -16.88
CA ILE A 40 14.19 1.25 -15.54
C ILE A 40 13.48 2.22 -14.59
N GLY A 41 12.17 2.44 -14.80
CA GLY A 41 11.47 3.61 -14.35
C GLY A 41 12.05 4.88 -15.02
N HIS A 42 11.94 6.04 -14.40
CA HIS A 42 12.53 7.27 -14.94
C HIS A 42 14.05 7.16 -15.12
N LEU A 43 14.52 7.38 -16.34
CA LEU A 43 15.96 7.50 -16.67
C LEU A 43 16.48 8.92 -16.42
N LEU A 44 15.57 9.89 -16.36
CA LEU A 44 15.84 11.29 -16.06
C LEU A 44 15.36 11.66 -14.65
N GLU A 45 15.87 12.78 -14.14
CA GLU A 45 15.42 13.39 -12.88
C GLU A 45 15.45 14.91 -13.01
N THR A 46 14.54 15.59 -12.31
CA THR A 46 14.55 17.06 -12.24
C THR A 46 15.82 17.52 -11.55
N ALA A 47 16.50 18.50 -12.14
CA ALA A 47 17.75 19.03 -11.63
C ALA A 47 17.61 19.58 -10.20
N PRO A 48 18.61 19.39 -9.32
CA PRO A 48 18.64 20.03 -8.01
C PRO A 48 18.85 21.55 -8.14
N PRO A 49 18.52 22.34 -7.10
CA PRO A 49 18.59 23.80 -7.15
C PRO A 49 19.93 24.39 -7.62
N ASP A 50 21.03 23.80 -7.19
CA ASP A 50 22.40 24.24 -7.56
C ASP A 50 22.74 24.05 -9.04
N SER A 51 21.97 23.27 -9.78
CA SER A 51 22.07 23.19 -11.24
C SER A 51 21.44 24.39 -11.95
N TYR A 52 20.62 25.18 -11.28
CA TYR A 52 20.01 26.41 -11.81
C TYR A 52 20.86 27.62 -11.51
N ASP A 53 21.35 27.74 -10.26
CA ASP A 53 22.23 28.80 -9.80
C ASP A 53 23.15 28.26 -8.69
N GLU A 54 24.45 28.52 -8.78
CA GLU A 54 25.44 28.00 -7.83
C GLU A 54 25.23 28.53 -6.40
N ARG A 55 24.60 29.71 -6.24
CA ARG A 55 24.24 30.27 -4.91
C ARG A 55 23.38 29.32 -4.12
N TYR A 56 22.52 28.52 -4.75
CA TYR A 56 21.64 27.55 -4.10
C TYR A 56 22.36 26.35 -3.50
N LYS A 57 23.66 26.22 -3.70
CA LYS A 57 24.51 25.21 -3.07
C LYS A 57 24.59 25.40 -1.56
N ARG A 58 24.61 26.67 -1.13
CA ARG A 58 24.49 27.05 0.28
C ARG A 58 23.07 27.47 0.56
N TRP A 59 22.48 26.90 1.60
CA TRP A 59 21.11 27.23 1.95
C TRP A 59 21.05 28.56 2.68
N ASN A 60 20.23 29.46 2.20
CA ASN A 60 20.00 30.78 2.77
C ASN A 60 18.52 31.14 2.66
N LEU A 61 17.94 31.75 3.70
CA LEU A 61 16.53 32.18 3.72
C LEU A 61 16.24 33.25 2.65
N ALA A 62 17.21 34.14 2.38
CA ALA A 62 17.06 35.19 1.37
C ALA A 62 16.94 34.66 -0.06
N ASP A 63 17.32 33.40 -0.30
CA ASP A 63 17.24 32.77 -1.63
C ASP A 63 15.90 32.07 -1.88
N LEU A 64 14.99 32.07 -0.89
CA LEU A 64 13.67 31.43 -0.99
C LEU A 64 12.58 32.43 -1.38
N PRO A 65 11.62 32.08 -2.22
CA PRO A 65 11.44 30.74 -2.83
C PRO A 65 12.32 30.52 -4.07
N ILE A 66 12.79 29.29 -4.26
CA ILE A 66 13.48 28.85 -5.48
C ILE A 66 12.41 28.36 -6.47
N ILE A 67 12.23 29.12 -7.55
CA ILE A 67 11.26 28.84 -8.62
C ILE A 67 12.02 28.83 -9.95
N PRO A 68 12.22 27.66 -10.58
CA PRO A 68 12.89 27.59 -11.87
C PRO A 68 12.07 28.24 -12.99
N GLU A 69 12.64 29.18 -13.73
CA GLU A 69 12.04 29.72 -14.94
C GLU A 69 11.99 28.66 -16.06
N LYS A 70 13.08 27.92 -16.20
CA LYS A 70 13.20 26.81 -17.17
C LYS A 70 13.61 25.55 -16.44
N TRP A 71 12.76 24.51 -16.54
CA TRP A 71 13.00 23.23 -15.91
C TRP A 71 14.13 22.47 -16.62
N LYS A 72 15.09 21.96 -15.85
CA LYS A 72 16.22 21.16 -16.34
C LYS A 72 16.05 19.71 -15.91
N MET A 73 16.27 18.78 -16.85
CA MET A 73 16.28 17.34 -16.58
C MET A 73 17.70 16.80 -16.73
N LEU A 74 18.13 15.99 -15.77
CA LEU A 74 19.44 15.34 -15.75
C LEU A 74 19.30 13.83 -15.89
N VAL A 75 20.28 13.21 -16.56
CA VAL A 75 20.35 11.74 -16.66
C VAL A 75 20.76 11.15 -15.33
N LYS A 76 19.99 10.21 -14.81
CA LYS A 76 20.33 9.51 -13.57
C LYS A 76 21.62 8.68 -13.74
N PRO A 77 22.66 8.87 -12.92
CA PRO A 77 23.93 8.16 -13.08
C PRO A 77 23.80 6.63 -13.09
N LYS A 78 22.88 6.08 -12.28
CA LYS A 78 22.65 4.64 -12.16
C LYS A 78 22.06 4.00 -13.43
N THR A 79 21.38 4.77 -14.26
CA THR A 79 20.69 4.30 -15.47
C THR A 79 21.28 4.86 -16.77
N ALA A 80 22.43 5.52 -16.68
CA ALA A 80 23.06 6.23 -17.80
C ALA A 80 23.38 5.31 -19.00
N SER A 81 23.72 4.04 -18.77
CA SER A 81 23.99 3.09 -19.85
C SER A 81 22.71 2.79 -20.65
N GLN A 82 21.60 2.53 -19.97
CA GLN A 82 20.30 2.29 -20.63
C GLN A 82 19.78 3.56 -21.31
N PHE A 83 19.99 4.74 -20.71
CA PHE A 83 19.66 6.00 -21.35
C PHE A 83 20.41 6.17 -22.68
N LYS A 84 21.71 5.85 -22.73
CA LYS A 84 22.50 5.91 -23.98
C LYS A 84 21.93 4.99 -25.06
N ALA A 85 21.54 3.76 -24.67
CA ALA A 85 20.91 2.81 -25.60
C ALA A 85 19.58 3.36 -26.14
N VAL A 86 18.68 3.84 -25.27
CA VAL A 86 17.39 4.43 -25.67
C VAL A 86 17.60 5.65 -26.57
N LYS A 87 18.54 6.56 -26.24
CA LYS A 87 18.84 7.75 -27.05
C LYS A 87 19.30 7.36 -28.45
N ARG A 88 20.19 6.37 -28.58
CA ARG A 88 20.65 5.88 -29.89
C ARG A 88 19.48 5.29 -30.68
N LEU A 89 18.68 4.44 -30.07
CA LEU A 89 17.54 3.77 -30.72
C LEU A 89 16.45 4.76 -31.14
N LEU A 90 16.20 5.83 -30.37
CA LEU A 90 15.30 6.92 -30.77
C LEU A 90 15.83 7.67 -31.99
N GLY A 91 17.16 7.88 -32.10
CA GLY A 91 17.77 8.50 -33.29
C GLY A 91 17.66 7.65 -34.57
N GLU A 92 17.53 6.33 -34.42
CA GLU A 92 17.39 5.36 -35.53
C GLU A 92 15.92 5.02 -35.86
N ALA A 93 14.98 5.41 -35.01
CA ALA A 93 13.58 5.04 -35.13
C ALA A 93 12.85 5.86 -36.19
N ARG A 94 12.14 5.18 -37.10
CA ARG A 94 11.20 5.83 -38.03
C ARG A 94 9.87 6.18 -37.35
N GLU A 95 9.47 5.37 -36.40
CA GLU A 95 8.24 5.52 -35.63
C GLU A 95 8.48 5.01 -34.21
N LEU A 96 7.91 5.70 -33.22
CA LEU A 96 7.93 5.32 -31.81
C LEU A 96 6.56 4.85 -31.38
N VAL A 97 6.50 3.68 -30.71
CA VAL A 97 5.34 3.22 -29.97
C VAL A 97 5.67 3.28 -28.48
N ILE A 98 5.02 4.19 -27.76
CA ILE A 98 5.09 4.27 -26.30
C ILE A 98 4.34 3.05 -25.74
N ALA A 99 5.06 2.17 -25.06
CA ALA A 99 4.57 0.93 -24.49
C ALA A 99 4.86 0.81 -22.99
N THR A 100 5.00 1.97 -22.31
CA THR A 100 5.07 2.06 -20.86
C THR A 100 3.71 1.76 -20.22
N ASP A 101 3.63 1.65 -18.89
CA ASP A 101 2.39 1.37 -18.20
C ASP A 101 1.27 2.36 -18.60
N ALA A 102 0.02 1.89 -18.54
CA ALA A 102 -1.14 2.62 -19.08
C ALA A 102 -1.67 3.64 -18.06
N ASP A 103 -0.81 4.56 -17.62
CA ASP A 103 -1.13 5.62 -16.66
C ASP A 103 -0.34 6.92 -16.90
N ARG A 104 -0.57 7.91 -16.04
CA ARG A 104 0.11 9.22 -16.09
C ARG A 104 1.63 9.10 -15.95
N GLU A 105 2.10 8.19 -15.08
CA GLU A 105 3.53 8.01 -14.81
C GLU A 105 4.25 7.36 -16.00
N GLY A 106 3.63 6.32 -16.58
CA GLY A 106 4.15 5.69 -17.79
C GLY A 106 4.25 6.65 -18.97
N GLU A 107 3.26 7.55 -19.15
CA GLU A 107 3.35 8.63 -20.13
C GLU A 107 4.53 9.57 -19.86
N MET A 108 4.72 9.96 -18.59
CA MET A 108 5.82 10.84 -18.21
C MET A 108 7.18 10.20 -18.49
N ILE A 109 7.38 8.94 -18.09
CA ILE A 109 8.62 8.18 -18.32
C ILE A 109 9.02 8.17 -19.80
N ALA A 110 8.06 7.97 -20.70
CA ALA A 110 8.33 7.93 -22.12
C ALA A 110 8.55 9.33 -22.73
N ARG A 111 7.67 10.27 -22.42
CA ARG A 111 7.69 11.59 -23.08
C ARG A 111 8.82 12.50 -22.63
N GLU A 112 9.26 12.42 -21.38
CA GLU A 112 10.46 13.12 -20.95
C GLU A 112 11.70 12.71 -21.77
N LEU A 113 11.77 11.44 -22.21
CA LEU A 113 12.83 10.96 -23.11
C LEU A 113 12.64 11.45 -24.54
N VAL A 114 11.40 11.46 -25.05
CA VAL A 114 11.06 12.03 -26.37
C VAL A 114 11.51 13.49 -26.46
N GLU A 115 11.19 14.30 -25.45
CA GLU A 115 11.57 15.71 -25.38
C GLU A 115 13.09 15.89 -25.19
N HIS A 116 13.69 15.19 -24.23
CA HIS A 116 15.11 15.31 -23.92
C HIS A 116 16.01 14.85 -25.06
N CYS A 117 15.61 13.80 -25.78
CA CYS A 117 16.32 13.31 -26.98
C CYS A 117 15.91 14.04 -28.27
N ARG A 118 14.95 14.98 -28.22
CA ARG A 118 14.42 15.76 -29.35
C ARG A 118 13.93 14.89 -30.51
N TYR A 119 13.24 13.78 -30.17
CA TYR A 119 12.63 12.93 -31.19
C TYR A 119 11.48 13.66 -31.89
N ARG A 120 11.44 13.57 -33.25
CA ARG A 120 10.48 14.29 -34.10
C ARG A 120 9.64 13.37 -34.99
N GLY A 121 9.88 12.07 -34.92
CA GLY A 121 9.10 11.08 -35.67
C GLY A 121 7.68 10.88 -35.15
N PRO A 122 6.87 10.13 -35.90
CA PRO A 122 5.52 9.76 -35.48
C PRO A 122 5.55 9.00 -34.14
N VAL A 123 4.55 9.29 -33.29
CA VAL A 123 4.37 8.64 -31.98
C VAL A 123 2.99 7.99 -31.91
N GLN A 124 2.96 6.71 -31.56
CA GLN A 124 1.77 5.94 -31.24
C GLN A 124 1.83 5.46 -29.79
N ARG A 125 0.70 5.03 -29.25
CA ARG A 125 0.57 4.54 -27.88
C ARG A 125 -0.02 3.13 -27.85
N LEU A 126 0.71 2.19 -27.27
CA LEU A 126 0.22 0.88 -26.90
C LEU A 126 -0.39 0.96 -25.50
N TRP A 127 -1.73 1.02 -25.42
CA TRP A 127 -2.46 1.06 -24.15
C TRP A 127 -2.69 -0.35 -23.65
N LEU A 128 -1.92 -0.78 -22.64
CA LEU A 128 -1.85 -2.17 -22.20
C LEU A 128 -2.06 -2.29 -20.69
N SER A 129 -3.12 -2.99 -20.30
CA SER A 129 -3.48 -3.20 -18.88
C SER A 129 -3.00 -4.55 -18.32
N ALA A 130 -2.60 -5.50 -19.19
CA ALA A 130 -2.09 -6.82 -18.81
C ALA A 130 -1.01 -7.30 -19.77
N LEU A 131 -0.08 -8.12 -19.27
CA LEU A 131 1.12 -8.56 -20.00
C LEU A 131 1.05 -10.02 -20.50
N ASP A 132 -0.14 -10.60 -20.54
CA ASP A 132 -0.37 -11.88 -21.20
C ASP A 132 -0.41 -11.73 -22.74
N ASP A 133 -0.03 -12.79 -23.44
CA ASP A 133 0.10 -12.79 -24.90
C ASP A 133 -1.20 -12.35 -25.62
N ALA A 134 -2.38 -12.69 -25.08
CA ALA A 134 -3.67 -12.35 -25.68
C ALA A 134 -3.96 -10.84 -25.52
N SER A 135 -3.74 -10.29 -24.33
CA SER A 135 -3.89 -8.86 -24.05
C SER A 135 -2.94 -8.00 -24.87
N ILE A 136 -1.66 -8.44 -25.02
CA ILE A 136 -0.68 -7.75 -25.86
C ILE A 136 -1.14 -7.73 -27.32
N ARG A 137 -1.56 -8.87 -27.90
CA ARG A 137 -2.06 -8.93 -29.28
C ARG A 137 -3.27 -8.03 -29.51
N LYS A 138 -4.22 -8.04 -28.59
CA LYS A 138 -5.40 -7.19 -28.65
C LYS A 138 -5.05 -5.70 -28.63
N ALA A 139 -4.11 -5.29 -27.76
CA ALA A 139 -3.65 -3.91 -27.68
C ALA A 139 -2.86 -3.49 -28.91
N LEU A 140 -1.99 -4.35 -29.46
CA LEU A 140 -1.25 -4.10 -30.70
C LEU A 140 -2.16 -3.86 -31.91
N ALA A 141 -3.33 -4.52 -31.94
CA ALA A 141 -4.33 -4.30 -32.99
C ALA A 141 -5.08 -2.95 -32.86
N ARG A 142 -4.88 -2.20 -31.76
CA ARG A 142 -5.59 -0.96 -31.45
C ARG A 142 -4.64 0.09 -30.86
N LEU A 143 -3.55 0.37 -31.58
CA LEU A 143 -2.65 1.45 -31.19
C LEU A 143 -3.38 2.79 -31.26
N LEU A 144 -3.23 3.59 -30.20
CA LEU A 144 -3.80 4.93 -30.14
C LEU A 144 -2.84 5.96 -30.77
N PRO A 145 -3.37 7.02 -31.38
CA PRO A 145 -2.55 8.19 -31.75
C PRO A 145 -1.87 8.77 -30.51
N GLY A 146 -0.59 9.14 -30.63
CA GLY A 146 0.18 9.63 -29.48
C GLY A 146 -0.39 10.90 -28.84
N HIS A 147 -1.15 11.72 -29.57
CA HIS A 147 -1.72 12.95 -29.03
C HIS A 147 -2.90 12.69 -28.06
N GLU A 148 -3.59 11.56 -28.14
CA GLU A 148 -4.73 11.25 -27.26
C GLU A 148 -4.33 11.10 -25.78
N THR A 149 -3.09 10.71 -25.51
CA THR A 149 -2.57 10.52 -24.15
C THR A 149 -1.63 11.62 -23.69
N PHE A 150 -1.44 12.67 -24.50
CA PHE A 150 -0.45 13.72 -24.22
C PHE A 150 -0.75 14.49 -22.93
N ASN A 151 -1.99 14.77 -22.63
CA ASN A 151 -2.36 15.49 -21.41
C ASN A 151 -2.10 14.68 -20.12
N LEU A 152 -2.04 13.36 -20.20
CA LEU A 152 -1.60 12.52 -19.08
C LEU A 152 -0.17 12.85 -18.66
N TYR A 153 0.72 13.05 -19.65
CA TYR A 153 2.09 13.51 -19.43
C TYR A 153 2.12 14.87 -18.74
N HIS A 154 1.34 15.85 -19.23
CA HIS A 154 1.29 17.18 -18.62
C HIS A 154 0.80 17.12 -17.17
N SER A 155 -0.19 16.29 -16.86
CA SER A 155 -0.67 16.07 -15.50
C SER A 155 0.43 15.49 -14.58
N ALA A 156 1.16 14.45 -15.04
CA ALA A 156 2.27 13.87 -14.27
C ALA A 156 3.43 14.85 -14.08
N LEU A 157 3.79 15.59 -15.14
CA LEU A 157 4.86 16.60 -15.09
C LEU A 157 4.49 17.75 -14.14
N GLY A 158 3.24 18.20 -14.17
CA GLY A 158 2.71 19.19 -13.22
C GLY A 158 2.87 18.73 -11.78
N ARG A 159 2.48 17.47 -11.49
CA ARG A 159 2.68 16.86 -10.16
C ARG A 159 4.16 16.86 -9.76
N SER A 160 5.04 16.39 -10.63
CA SER A 160 6.48 16.31 -10.36
C SER A 160 7.08 17.67 -10.06
N ARG A 161 6.74 18.71 -10.85
CA ARG A 161 7.21 20.09 -10.63
C ARG A 161 6.70 20.69 -9.32
N ALA A 162 5.43 20.46 -8.99
CA ALA A 162 4.84 20.95 -7.77
C ALA A 162 5.42 20.23 -6.52
N ASP A 163 5.63 18.92 -6.58
CA ASP A 163 6.31 18.17 -5.51
C ASP A 163 7.75 18.65 -5.31
N TRP A 164 8.46 19.00 -6.40
CA TRP A 164 9.78 19.60 -6.32
C TRP A 164 9.75 20.99 -5.66
N LEU A 165 8.80 21.85 -6.04
CA LEU A 165 8.65 23.19 -5.46
C LEU A 165 8.44 23.12 -3.94
N ILE A 166 7.50 22.27 -3.47
CA ILE A 166 7.28 22.10 -2.02
C ILE A 166 8.52 21.50 -1.36
N GLY A 167 9.02 20.40 -1.89
CA GLY A 167 10.11 19.65 -1.28
C GLY A 167 11.36 20.50 -1.12
N MET A 168 11.76 21.24 -2.14
CA MET A 168 12.97 22.07 -2.13
C MET A 168 12.81 23.31 -1.28
N ASN A 169 11.70 24.03 -1.36
CA ASN A 169 11.51 25.29 -0.65
C ASN A 169 11.19 25.07 0.83
N MET A 170 10.19 24.24 1.13
CA MET A 170 9.77 24.06 2.52
C MET A 170 10.80 23.28 3.34
N SER A 171 11.46 22.27 2.77
CA SER A 171 12.52 21.58 3.52
C SER A 171 13.69 22.50 3.86
N ARG A 172 14.10 23.38 2.94
CA ARG A 172 15.15 24.36 3.20
C ARG A 172 14.71 25.37 4.25
N LEU A 173 13.50 25.94 4.08
CA LEU A 173 12.93 26.92 5.00
C LEU A 173 12.91 26.40 6.43
N PHE A 174 12.23 25.27 6.67
CA PHE A 174 12.10 24.72 8.03
C PHE A 174 13.44 24.23 8.59
N THR A 175 14.34 23.73 7.76
CA THR A 175 15.71 23.39 8.19
C THR A 175 16.47 24.64 8.67
N LEU A 176 16.38 25.75 7.95
CA LEU A 176 17.07 26.98 8.31
C LEU A 176 16.47 27.61 9.58
N LEU A 177 15.14 27.64 9.71
CA LEU A 177 14.47 28.08 10.92
C LEU A 177 14.82 27.19 12.14
N GLY A 178 14.85 25.88 11.97
CA GLY A 178 15.29 24.95 13.00
C GLY A 178 16.74 25.16 13.43
N ARG A 179 17.64 25.46 12.48
CA ARG A 179 19.05 25.77 12.77
C ARG A 179 19.22 27.04 13.60
N GLN A 180 18.36 28.05 13.41
CA GLN A 180 18.37 29.26 14.25
C GLN A 180 18.07 28.95 15.71
N SER A 181 17.36 27.85 16.00
CA SER A 181 17.06 27.36 17.35
C SER A 181 18.01 26.23 17.81
N GLY A 182 19.14 26.03 17.12
CA GLY A 182 20.14 25.05 17.50
C GLY A 182 19.97 23.64 16.94
N TYR A 183 18.94 23.36 16.12
CA TYR A 183 18.74 22.04 15.52
C TYR A 183 19.77 21.79 14.40
N GLN A 184 20.44 20.64 14.45
CA GLN A 184 21.52 20.29 13.50
C GLN A 184 21.15 19.26 12.45
N GLY A 185 19.87 19.05 12.21
CA GLY A 185 19.38 18.10 11.18
C GLY A 185 18.86 18.79 9.92
N VAL A 186 18.32 17.98 9.02
CA VAL A 186 17.48 18.43 7.90
C VAL A 186 16.03 18.13 8.28
N LEU A 187 15.16 19.11 8.12
CA LEU A 187 13.71 19.00 8.34
C LEU A 187 13.00 18.84 6.99
N PRO A 188 12.86 17.62 6.47
CA PRO A 188 12.22 17.40 5.18
C PRO A 188 10.71 17.61 5.29
N VAL A 189 10.19 18.44 4.42
CA VAL A 189 8.77 18.73 4.28
C VAL A 189 8.32 18.33 2.87
N GLY A 190 7.18 17.67 2.74
CA GLY A 190 6.68 17.24 1.45
C GLY A 190 5.19 16.91 1.51
N ARG A 191 4.53 17.02 0.35
CA ARG A 191 3.08 16.87 0.20
C ARG A 191 2.52 15.53 0.69
N VAL A 192 3.27 14.44 0.61
CA VAL A 192 2.84 13.12 1.08
C VAL A 192 3.49 12.76 2.41
N GLN A 193 4.79 13.05 2.55
CA GLN A 193 5.56 12.71 3.75
C GLN A 193 5.03 13.41 5.00
N THR A 194 4.72 14.71 4.90
CA THR A 194 4.26 15.50 6.06
C THR A 194 2.88 15.08 6.55
N PRO A 195 1.85 14.91 5.67
CA PRO A 195 0.58 14.35 6.09
C PRO A 195 0.69 12.92 6.67
N THR A 196 1.58 12.08 6.11
CA THR A 196 1.82 10.74 6.67
C THR A 196 2.37 10.81 8.09
N LEU A 197 3.34 11.70 8.34
CA LEU A 197 3.88 11.93 9.68
C LEU A 197 2.80 12.44 10.64
N ARG A 198 1.96 13.36 10.18
CA ARG A 198 0.84 13.89 10.95
C ARG A 198 -0.13 12.79 11.40
N LEU A 199 -0.45 11.81 10.55
CA LEU A 199 -1.32 10.69 10.95
C LEU A 199 -0.80 9.99 12.20
N VAL A 200 0.53 9.79 12.32
CA VAL A 200 1.13 9.13 13.49
C VAL A 200 1.13 10.08 14.70
N VAL A 201 1.50 11.35 14.50
CA VAL A 201 1.47 12.38 15.58
C VAL A 201 0.07 12.52 16.16
N ASP A 202 -0.96 12.64 15.32
CA ASP A 202 -2.35 12.78 15.76
C ASP A 202 -2.84 11.50 16.49
N ARG A 203 -2.39 10.31 16.05
CA ARG A 203 -2.67 9.05 16.73
C ARG A 203 -2.02 9.00 18.12
N ASP A 204 -0.76 9.39 18.23
CA ASP A 204 -0.05 9.38 19.52
C ASP A 204 -0.66 10.40 20.49
N ARG A 205 -1.11 11.56 20.00
CA ARG A 205 -1.90 12.52 20.79
C ARG A 205 -3.21 11.91 21.26
N SER A 206 -3.97 11.28 20.37
CA SER A 206 -5.23 10.60 20.72
C SER A 206 -5.04 9.53 21.80
N ILE A 207 -3.85 8.90 21.85
CA ILE A 207 -3.52 7.93 22.89
C ILE A 207 -3.14 8.62 24.19
N ALA A 208 -2.32 9.68 24.11
CA ALA A 208 -1.85 10.41 25.29
C ALA A 208 -2.97 11.16 26.00
N ASP A 209 -3.88 11.77 25.24
CA ASP A 209 -5.00 12.57 25.74
C ASP A 209 -6.25 11.72 26.06
N PHE A 210 -6.15 10.39 25.88
CA PHE A 210 -7.30 9.50 26.06
C PHE A 210 -7.67 9.39 27.54
N VAL A 211 -8.94 9.69 27.85
CA VAL A 211 -9.52 9.52 29.17
C VAL A 211 -10.39 8.26 29.17
N PRO A 212 -10.00 7.22 29.91
CA PRO A 212 -10.83 6.02 30.04
C PRO A 212 -12.18 6.33 30.69
N VAL A 213 -13.25 5.81 30.13
CA VAL A 213 -14.61 5.90 30.66
C VAL A 213 -15.07 4.51 31.07
N PRO A 214 -15.59 4.31 32.31
CA PRO A 214 -16.14 3.05 32.72
C PRO A 214 -17.44 2.75 31.98
N PHE A 215 -17.70 1.49 31.69
CA PHE A 215 -18.96 1.02 31.15
C PHE A 215 -19.25 -0.40 31.60
N TRP A 216 -20.52 -0.76 31.63
CA TRP A 216 -21.00 -2.05 32.17
C TRP A 216 -21.69 -2.84 31.08
N THR A 217 -21.50 -4.17 31.13
CA THR A 217 -22.18 -5.14 30.27
C THR A 217 -22.51 -6.39 31.07
N ILE A 218 -23.60 -7.08 30.73
CA ILE A 218 -24.02 -8.31 31.40
C ILE A 218 -24.03 -9.42 30.35
N ASP A 219 -23.22 -10.45 30.59
CA ASP A 219 -23.29 -11.69 29.82
C ASP A 219 -24.17 -12.67 30.60
N VAL A 220 -25.19 -13.21 29.95
CA VAL A 220 -26.18 -14.12 30.52
C VAL A 220 -26.05 -15.49 29.88
N GLN A 221 -25.89 -16.52 30.66
CA GLN A 221 -25.93 -17.91 30.21
C GLN A 221 -27.37 -18.40 30.20
N LEU A 222 -27.86 -18.74 29.02
CA LEU A 222 -29.19 -19.29 28.81
C LEU A 222 -29.09 -20.76 28.39
N GLU A 223 -30.10 -21.54 28.76
CA GLU A 223 -30.24 -22.93 28.34
C GLU A 223 -31.61 -23.16 27.73
N HIS A 224 -31.67 -23.91 26.64
CA HIS A 224 -32.88 -24.41 26.03
C HIS A 224 -32.70 -25.85 25.55
N ALA A 225 -33.57 -26.77 26.01
CA ALA A 225 -33.53 -28.19 25.63
C ALA A 225 -32.14 -28.85 25.85
N GLY A 226 -31.47 -28.52 26.95
CA GLY A 226 -30.14 -29.05 27.28
C GLY A 226 -28.95 -28.39 26.57
N PHE A 227 -29.21 -27.38 25.74
CA PHE A 227 -28.15 -26.61 25.04
C PHE A 227 -27.93 -25.26 25.69
N GLY A 228 -26.74 -25.07 26.25
CA GLY A 228 -26.31 -23.79 26.82
C GLY A 228 -25.77 -22.85 25.76
N PHE A 229 -26.12 -21.56 25.85
CA PHE A 229 -25.60 -20.48 24.97
C PHE A 229 -25.55 -19.15 25.72
N ASN A 230 -24.79 -18.19 25.18
CA ASN A 230 -24.61 -16.88 25.80
C ASN A 230 -25.49 -15.83 25.11
N ALA A 231 -26.17 -15.02 25.91
CA ALA A 231 -26.83 -13.80 25.48
C ALA A 231 -26.19 -12.59 26.18
N GLN A 232 -26.26 -11.42 25.56
CA GLN A 232 -25.75 -10.17 26.10
C GLN A 232 -26.92 -9.22 26.38
N TRP A 233 -26.93 -8.62 27.55
CA TRP A 233 -27.86 -7.55 27.86
C TRP A 233 -27.72 -6.36 26.93
N ARG A 234 -28.83 -5.80 26.52
CA ARG A 234 -28.94 -4.62 25.71
C ARG A 234 -29.50 -3.49 26.59
N ALA A 235 -28.61 -2.62 27.04
CA ALA A 235 -29.02 -1.50 27.84
C ALA A 235 -29.91 -0.53 27.01
N PRO A 236 -30.85 0.21 27.67
CA PRO A 236 -31.62 1.28 27.01
C PRO A 236 -30.72 2.32 26.35
N GLU A 237 -31.17 2.86 25.21
CA GLU A 237 -30.36 3.79 24.39
C GLU A 237 -29.96 5.07 25.15
N ASP A 238 -30.86 5.58 26.01
CA ASP A 238 -30.62 6.77 26.85
C ASP A 238 -29.55 6.57 27.93
N ALA A 239 -29.23 5.34 28.29
CA ALA A 239 -28.16 4.99 29.20
C ALA A 239 -26.83 4.64 28.49
N CYS A 240 -26.80 4.70 27.16
CA CYS A 240 -25.66 4.30 26.35
C CYS A 240 -24.92 5.47 25.70
N ASP A 241 -23.65 5.25 25.40
CA ASP A 241 -22.91 6.11 24.47
C ASP A 241 -23.19 5.75 23.00
N ASP A 242 -22.57 6.52 22.06
CA ASP A 242 -22.70 6.30 20.61
C ASP A 242 -22.28 4.90 20.12
N GLN A 243 -21.61 4.10 20.96
CA GLN A 243 -21.20 2.71 20.66
C GLN A 243 -22.11 1.68 21.34
N GLY A 244 -23.19 2.12 22.01
CA GLY A 244 -24.15 1.27 22.70
C GLY A 244 -23.60 0.66 23.98
N ARG A 245 -22.62 1.31 24.65
CA ARG A 245 -22.07 0.88 25.94
C ARG A 245 -22.81 1.58 27.08
N CYS A 246 -23.30 0.80 28.03
CA CYS A 246 -23.99 1.35 29.19
C CYS A 246 -23.03 2.12 30.10
N LEU A 247 -23.32 3.41 30.36
CA LEU A 247 -22.52 4.28 31.23
C LEU A 247 -23.14 4.42 32.64
N ASN A 248 -24.27 3.79 32.91
CA ASN A 248 -24.96 3.86 34.18
C ASN A 248 -24.77 2.57 35.00
N GLN A 249 -23.92 2.64 36.02
CA GLN A 249 -23.60 1.51 36.89
C GLN A 249 -24.83 0.99 37.67
N ALA A 250 -25.62 1.90 38.24
CA ALA A 250 -26.76 1.52 39.05
C ALA A 250 -27.81 0.77 38.21
N LEU A 251 -28.05 1.25 36.98
CA LEU A 251 -28.93 0.57 36.03
C LEU A 251 -28.43 -0.84 35.69
N ALA A 252 -27.12 -0.98 35.44
CA ALA A 252 -26.54 -2.29 35.13
C ALA A 252 -26.59 -3.28 36.31
N GLN A 253 -26.40 -2.78 37.54
CA GLN A 253 -26.52 -3.56 38.75
C GLN A 253 -27.98 -4.02 38.99
N GLN A 254 -28.95 -3.12 38.81
CA GLN A 254 -30.37 -3.43 38.92
C GLN A 254 -30.77 -4.47 37.87
N ALA A 255 -30.40 -4.26 36.60
CA ALA A 255 -30.67 -5.22 35.53
C ALA A 255 -30.07 -6.61 35.82
N ALA A 256 -28.84 -6.65 36.36
CA ALA A 256 -28.21 -7.92 36.73
C ALA A 256 -29.00 -8.64 37.84
N ALA A 257 -29.49 -7.90 38.86
CA ALA A 257 -30.31 -8.47 39.94
C ALA A 257 -31.66 -8.97 39.41
N ASP A 258 -32.34 -8.19 38.59
CA ASP A 258 -33.65 -8.55 38.03
C ASP A 258 -33.56 -9.79 37.14
N ILE A 259 -32.55 -9.83 36.21
CA ILE A 259 -32.29 -10.97 35.33
C ILE A 259 -31.96 -12.23 36.16
N GLY A 260 -31.11 -12.08 37.18
CA GLY A 260 -30.73 -13.20 38.05
C GLY A 260 -31.90 -13.80 38.84
N ASN A 261 -32.83 -12.94 39.27
CA ASN A 261 -34.02 -13.35 40.02
C ASN A 261 -35.14 -13.94 39.13
N ALA A 262 -35.17 -13.55 37.83
CA ALA A 262 -36.24 -13.98 36.92
C ALA A 262 -36.21 -15.46 36.57
N GLY A 263 -35.04 -16.08 36.59
CA GLY A 263 -34.86 -17.52 36.31
C GLY A 263 -35.14 -17.96 34.87
N THR A 264 -35.92 -17.18 34.11
CA THR A 264 -36.29 -17.47 32.72
C THR A 264 -36.22 -16.22 31.85
N ALA A 265 -35.86 -16.42 30.58
CA ALA A 265 -35.86 -15.40 29.52
C ALA A 265 -36.73 -15.90 28.35
N ARG A 266 -37.66 -15.08 27.90
CA ARG A 266 -38.58 -15.42 26.81
C ARG A 266 -38.08 -14.92 25.48
N ALA A 267 -37.99 -15.79 24.48
CA ALA A 267 -37.63 -15.42 23.12
C ALA A 267 -38.73 -14.56 22.49
N VAL A 268 -38.46 -13.30 22.21
CA VAL A 268 -39.43 -12.36 21.64
C VAL A 268 -39.27 -12.23 20.13
N LYS A 269 -38.05 -12.47 19.60
CA LYS A 269 -37.79 -12.45 18.17
C LYS A 269 -36.64 -13.40 17.84
N VAL A 270 -36.85 -14.24 16.82
CA VAL A 270 -35.79 -15.13 16.32
C VAL A 270 -35.69 -14.96 14.80
N THR A 271 -34.54 -14.61 14.31
CA THR A 271 -34.28 -14.43 12.86
C THR A 271 -33.05 -15.24 12.46
N THR A 272 -33.16 -15.98 11.36
CA THR A 272 -32.02 -16.68 10.75
C THR A 272 -31.88 -16.22 9.32
N GLU A 273 -30.69 -15.76 8.98
CA GLU A 273 -30.34 -15.34 7.63
C GLU A 273 -29.16 -16.14 7.09
N ARG A 274 -29.22 -16.56 5.82
CA ARG A 274 -28.10 -17.15 5.10
C ARG A 274 -27.15 -16.05 4.64
N VAL A 275 -25.96 -15.97 5.23
CA VAL A 275 -24.91 -15.02 4.83
C VAL A 275 -23.96 -15.71 3.86
N ARG A 276 -23.71 -15.06 2.71
CA ARG A 276 -22.79 -15.52 1.67
C ARG A 276 -21.64 -14.54 1.54
N GLU A 277 -20.45 -14.96 1.97
CA GLU A 277 -19.24 -14.16 1.86
C GLU A 277 -18.43 -14.60 0.65
N ALA A 278 -18.31 -13.71 -0.34
CA ALA A 278 -17.46 -13.94 -1.51
C ALA A 278 -15.97 -13.96 -1.12
N ALA A 279 -15.17 -14.68 -1.91
CA ALA A 279 -13.72 -14.70 -1.75
C ALA A 279 -13.15 -13.26 -1.75
N PRO A 280 -12.20 -12.97 -0.85
CA PRO A 280 -11.47 -11.71 -0.91
C PRO A 280 -10.67 -11.64 -2.21
N LEU A 281 -10.57 -10.46 -2.80
CA LEU A 281 -9.82 -10.26 -4.05
C LEU A 281 -8.35 -10.69 -3.90
N PRO A 282 -7.66 -11.07 -4.98
CA PRO A 282 -6.21 -11.10 -5.03
C PRO A 282 -5.58 -9.84 -4.42
N PHE A 283 -4.31 -9.91 -4.07
CA PHE A 283 -3.66 -8.78 -3.42
C PHE A 283 -3.32 -7.65 -4.39
N ASP A 284 -3.56 -6.43 -3.98
CA ASP A 284 -2.73 -5.27 -4.29
C ASP A 284 -1.55 -5.21 -3.29
N LEU A 285 -0.53 -4.39 -3.57
CA LEU A 285 0.65 -4.31 -2.70
C LEU A 285 0.29 -3.82 -1.29
N GLY A 286 -0.54 -2.80 -1.16
CA GLY A 286 -0.89 -2.23 0.15
C GLY A 286 -1.65 -3.22 1.03
N THR A 287 -2.59 -3.98 0.47
CA THR A 287 -3.31 -5.03 1.20
C THR A 287 -2.38 -6.19 1.60
N LEU A 288 -1.41 -6.53 0.74
CA LEU A 288 -0.39 -7.52 1.07
C LEU A 288 0.49 -7.04 2.25
N GLN A 289 0.96 -5.79 2.20
CA GLN A 289 1.76 -5.18 3.26
C GLN A 289 0.99 -5.11 4.60
N GLU A 290 -0.29 -4.71 4.58
CA GLU A 290 -1.17 -4.71 5.76
C GLU A 290 -1.24 -6.10 6.41
N LEU A 291 -1.51 -7.13 5.60
CA LEU A 291 -1.66 -8.48 6.12
C LEU A 291 -0.33 -9.07 6.60
N CYS A 292 0.77 -8.83 5.89
CA CYS A 292 2.11 -9.26 6.29
C CYS A 292 2.55 -8.59 7.61
N SER A 293 2.28 -7.30 7.77
CA SER A 293 2.54 -6.58 9.01
C SER A 293 1.75 -7.17 10.18
N LYS A 294 0.45 -7.39 9.99
CA LYS A 294 -0.45 -7.93 11.01
C LYS A 294 -0.08 -9.36 11.43
N LYS A 295 0.16 -10.25 10.46
CA LYS A 295 0.36 -11.68 10.71
C LYS A 295 1.81 -12.02 11.07
N PHE A 296 2.77 -11.46 10.34
CA PHE A 296 4.18 -11.82 10.45
C PHE A 296 5.07 -10.74 11.09
N GLY A 297 4.52 -9.53 11.32
CA GLY A 297 5.29 -8.39 11.82
C GLY A 297 6.31 -7.85 10.83
N LEU A 298 6.14 -8.15 9.53
CA LEU A 298 7.00 -7.63 8.48
C LEU A 298 6.76 -6.14 8.27
N GLY A 299 7.84 -5.40 8.03
CA GLY A 299 7.76 -4.00 7.62
C GLY A 299 7.23 -3.86 6.19
N ALA A 300 6.76 -2.67 5.86
CA ALA A 300 6.20 -2.39 4.54
C ALA A 300 7.27 -2.53 3.44
N GLN A 301 8.46 -1.97 3.66
CA GLN A 301 9.56 -2.09 2.70
C GLN A 301 10.06 -3.53 2.59
N GLU A 302 10.22 -4.23 3.72
CA GLU A 302 10.62 -5.64 3.72
C GLU A 302 9.64 -6.52 2.94
N THR A 303 8.33 -6.29 3.10
CA THR A 303 7.30 -7.02 2.32
C THR A 303 7.44 -6.75 0.82
N LEU A 304 7.69 -5.50 0.43
CA LEU A 304 7.93 -5.14 -0.97
C LEU A 304 9.18 -5.82 -1.52
N ASP A 305 10.28 -5.81 -0.78
CA ASP A 305 11.55 -6.43 -1.18
C ASP A 305 11.40 -7.95 -1.38
N ILE A 306 10.65 -8.61 -0.49
CA ILE A 306 10.31 -10.03 -0.61
C ILE A 306 9.46 -10.28 -1.85
N ALA A 307 8.40 -9.48 -2.07
CA ALA A 307 7.54 -9.62 -3.24
C ALA A 307 8.33 -9.36 -4.53
N GLN A 308 9.24 -8.40 -4.54
CA GLN A 308 10.12 -8.13 -5.66
C GLN A 308 11.05 -9.33 -5.95
N ALA A 309 11.62 -9.95 -4.92
CA ALA A 309 12.42 -11.17 -5.08
C ALA A 309 11.60 -12.36 -5.60
N LEU A 310 10.36 -12.54 -5.11
CA LEU A 310 9.44 -13.56 -5.62
C LEU A 310 9.13 -13.35 -7.11
N TYR A 311 9.02 -12.10 -7.55
CA TYR A 311 8.78 -11.72 -8.94
C TYR A 311 10.04 -11.85 -9.82
N GLU A 312 11.15 -11.20 -9.43
CA GLU A 312 12.35 -11.07 -10.28
C GLU A 312 13.25 -12.30 -10.24
N THR A 313 13.51 -12.84 -9.04
CA THR A 313 14.46 -13.93 -8.83
C THR A 313 13.77 -15.29 -8.97
N HIS A 314 12.66 -15.46 -8.26
CA HIS A 314 11.96 -16.74 -8.20
C HIS A 314 10.94 -16.94 -9.33
N LYS A 315 10.48 -15.88 -9.99
CA LYS A 315 9.45 -15.89 -11.06
C LYS A 315 8.12 -16.52 -10.62
N LEU A 316 7.81 -16.49 -9.32
CA LEU A 316 6.67 -17.19 -8.74
C LEU A 316 5.38 -16.38 -8.71
N ILE A 317 5.47 -15.06 -8.85
CA ILE A 317 4.31 -14.15 -8.80
C ILE A 317 4.34 -13.15 -9.96
N THR A 318 3.21 -12.53 -10.24
CA THR A 318 3.09 -11.40 -11.15
C THR A 318 3.66 -10.12 -10.53
N TYR A 319 3.64 -9.01 -11.26
CA TYR A 319 4.25 -7.74 -10.85
C TYR A 319 3.75 -7.27 -9.47
N PRO A 320 4.65 -7.03 -8.50
CA PRO A 320 4.26 -6.84 -7.11
C PRO A 320 3.80 -5.42 -6.75
N ARG A 321 4.11 -4.39 -7.57
CA ARG A 321 3.72 -3.01 -7.26
C ARG A 321 2.36 -2.64 -7.83
N SER A 322 1.44 -3.60 -7.83
CA SER A 322 0.08 -3.39 -8.30
C SER A 322 -0.76 -2.67 -7.26
N ASP A 323 -1.57 -1.73 -7.72
CA ASP A 323 -2.60 -1.02 -6.97
C ASP A 323 -3.99 -1.68 -7.08
N CYS A 324 -4.09 -2.75 -7.87
CA CYS A 324 -5.33 -3.42 -8.25
C CYS A 324 -5.41 -4.83 -7.66
N GLY A 325 -6.60 -5.22 -7.21
CA GLY A 325 -6.90 -6.59 -6.79
C GLY A 325 -7.74 -7.37 -7.81
N TYR A 326 -8.04 -6.79 -8.98
CA TYR A 326 -8.82 -7.45 -10.03
C TYR A 326 -7.93 -8.10 -11.08
N LEU A 327 -8.51 -9.02 -11.84
CA LEU A 327 -7.83 -9.79 -12.88
C LEU A 327 -8.54 -9.58 -14.21
N PRO A 328 -7.80 -9.49 -15.34
CA PRO A 328 -8.41 -9.43 -16.66
C PRO A 328 -9.06 -10.75 -17.03
N GLN A 329 -10.19 -10.70 -17.72
CA GLN A 329 -10.91 -11.90 -18.13
C GLN A 329 -10.11 -12.80 -19.07
N SER A 330 -9.22 -12.22 -19.86
CA SER A 330 -8.32 -12.98 -20.77
C SER A 330 -7.40 -13.93 -20.02
N GLN A 331 -6.90 -13.57 -18.84
CA GLN A 331 -6.04 -14.42 -18.02
C GLN A 331 -6.77 -15.62 -17.38
N HIS A 332 -8.11 -15.65 -17.38
CA HIS A 332 -8.84 -16.80 -16.84
C HIS A 332 -8.53 -18.09 -17.60
N ALA A 333 -8.22 -17.99 -18.89
CA ALA A 333 -7.82 -19.16 -19.70
C ALA A 333 -6.51 -19.83 -19.22
N GLU A 334 -5.65 -19.10 -18.52
CA GLU A 334 -4.39 -19.60 -17.94
C GLU A 334 -4.59 -20.29 -16.58
N ALA A 335 -5.73 -20.06 -15.93
CA ALA A 335 -5.99 -20.55 -14.57
C ALA A 335 -5.82 -22.07 -14.42
N PRO A 336 -6.32 -22.96 -15.32
CA PRO A 336 -6.13 -24.39 -15.19
C PRO A 336 -4.65 -24.79 -15.16
N ALA A 337 -3.81 -24.15 -15.99
CA ALA A 337 -2.37 -24.41 -16.04
C ALA A 337 -1.66 -23.96 -14.74
N ILE A 338 -2.02 -22.78 -14.22
CA ILE A 338 -1.48 -22.26 -12.95
C ILE A 338 -1.89 -23.17 -11.80
N LEU A 339 -3.16 -23.56 -11.69
CA LEU A 339 -3.65 -24.46 -10.63
C LEU A 339 -2.93 -25.82 -10.66
N ALA A 340 -2.79 -26.41 -11.84
CA ALA A 340 -2.05 -27.67 -12.00
C ALA A 340 -0.56 -27.53 -11.62
N ALA A 341 0.08 -26.41 -11.95
CA ALA A 341 1.45 -26.13 -11.55
C ALA A 341 1.60 -25.98 -10.03
N LEU A 342 0.69 -25.29 -9.37
CA LEU A 342 0.67 -25.15 -7.91
C LEU A 342 0.49 -26.48 -7.20
N GLN A 343 -0.41 -27.33 -7.67
CA GLN A 343 -0.65 -28.66 -7.12
C GLN A 343 0.57 -29.60 -7.26
N ARG A 344 1.23 -29.57 -8.42
CA ARG A 344 2.48 -30.33 -8.61
C ARG A 344 3.61 -29.85 -7.72
N ALA A 345 3.68 -28.54 -7.46
CA ALA A 345 4.76 -27.94 -6.69
C ALA A 345 4.61 -28.14 -5.17
N ASP A 346 3.39 -28.33 -4.67
CA ASP A 346 3.12 -28.43 -3.24
C ASP A 346 2.03 -29.46 -2.93
N ALA A 347 2.46 -30.65 -2.49
CA ALA A 347 1.57 -31.75 -2.10
C ALA A 347 0.59 -31.39 -0.97
N SER A 348 0.88 -30.36 -0.15
CA SER A 348 -0.04 -29.91 0.90
C SER A 348 -1.35 -29.35 0.36
N LEU A 349 -1.45 -29.08 -0.93
CA LEU A 349 -2.68 -28.65 -1.60
C LEU A 349 -3.62 -29.81 -2.00
N ALA A 350 -3.19 -31.06 -1.88
CA ALA A 350 -4.00 -32.23 -2.26
C ALA A 350 -5.40 -32.25 -1.59
N PRO A 351 -5.57 -31.93 -0.29
CA PRO A 351 -6.90 -31.88 0.32
C PRO A 351 -7.83 -30.80 -0.24
N LEU A 352 -7.29 -29.77 -0.90
CA LEU A 352 -8.06 -28.69 -1.51
C LEU A 352 -8.55 -29.05 -2.92
N GLN A 353 -7.85 -29.95 -3.60
CA GLN A 353 -8.09 -30.30 -5.00
C GLN A 353 -9.56 -30.65 -5.33
N PRO A 354 -10.28 -31.47 -4.54
CA PRO A 354 -11.66 -31.84 -4.84
C PRO A 354 -12.65 -30.67 -4.86
N TYR A 355 -12.29 -29.56 -4.27
CA TYR A 355 -13.14 -28.36 -4.13
C TYR A 355 -12.80 -27.26 -5.12
N LEU A 356 -11.67 -27.36 -5.84
CA LEU A 356 -11.25 -26.36 -6.80
C LEU A 356 -12.03 -26.52 -8.12
N GLU A 357 -12.67 -25.46 -8.53
CA GLU A 357 -13.42 -25.37 -9.81
C GLU A 357 -12.67 -24.43 -10.77
N PRO A 358 -11.78 -24.92 -11.65
CA PRO A 358 -10.96 -24.07 -12.53
C PRO A 358 -11.79 -23.16 -13.45
N GLN A 359 -13.02 -23.55 -13.77
CA GLN A 359 -13.92 -22.77 -14.63
C GLN A 359 -14.71 -21.69 -13.86
N ARG A 360 -14.62 -21.68 -12.54
CA ARG A 360 -15.31 -20.67 -11.71
C ARG A 360 -14.76 -19.29 -11.98
N ARG A 361 -15.67 -18.36 -12.24
CA ARG A 361 -15.37 -16.93 -12.37
C ARG A 361 -15.85 -16.20 -11.14
N SER A 362 -14.95 -15.88 -10.22
CA SER A 362 -15.25 -15.02 -9.08
C SER A 362 -15.39 -13.56 -9.53
N ARG A 363 -15.79 -12.69 -8.61
CA ARG A 363 -15.84 -11.24 -8.84
C ARG A 363 -14.49 -10.60 -9.16
N ALA A 364 -13.38 -11.33 -8.98
CA ALA A 364 -12.04 -10.83 -9.26
C ALA A 364 -11.80 -10.64 -10.77
N TRP A 365 -12.46 -11.41 -11.62
CA TRP A 365 -12.33 -11.36 -13.07
C TRP A 365 -13.19 -10.24 -13.65
N ASN A 366 -12.62 -9.01 -13.79
CA ASN A 366 -13.37 -7.83 -14.19
C ASN A 366 -12.46 -6.82 -14.91
N ASP A 367 -12.52 -6.80 -16.25
CA ASP A 367 -11.71 -5.90 -17.08
C ASP A 367 -11.96 -4.41 -16.77
N ALA A 368 -13.19 -4.03 -16.44
CA ALA A 368 -13.55 -2.63 -16.18
C ALA A 368 -12.93 -2.08 -14.88
N LYS A 369 -12.43 -2.98 -13.99
CA LYS A 369 -11.81 -2.62 -12.73
C LYS A 369 -10.31 -2.91 -12.70
N VAL A 370 -9.73 -3.42 -13.77
CA VAL A 370 -8.29 -3.52 -13.93
C VAL A 370 -7.75 -2.15 -14.33
N SER A 371 -6.79 -1.64 -13.55
CA SER A 371 -6.06 -0.40 -13.83
C SER A 371 -4.88 -0.66 -14.79
N ALA A 372 -3.78 0.03 -14.61
CA ALA A 372 -2.53 -0.25 -15.34
C ALA A 372 -1.96 -1.65 -15.04
N HIS A 373 -2.26 -2.17 -13.85
CA HIS A 373 -1.81 -3.49 -13.39
C HIS A 373 -2.99 -4.30 -12.89
N HIS A 374 -2.85 -5.63 -12.90
CA HIS A 374 -3.79 -6.56 -12.30
C HIS A 374 -3.32 -7.06 -10.93
N GLY A 375 -4.16 -7.80 -10.22
CA GLY A 375 -3.85 -8.35 -8.91
C GLY A 375 -2.60 -9.22 -8.89
N ILE A 376 -1.90 -9.23 -7.75
CA ILE A 376 -0.72 -10.05 -7.52
C ILE A 376 -1.16 -11.51 -7.38
N ILE A 377 -0.77 -12.37 -8.33
CA ILE A 377 -1.14 -13.78 -8.37
C ILE A 377 0.09 -14.67 -8.63
N PRO A 378 0.02 -15.98 -8.33
CA PRO A 378 1.06 -16.93 -8.72
C PRO A 378 1.16 -17.05 -10.24
N THR A 379 2.33 -17.49 -10.72
CA THR A 379 2.59 -17.84 -12.13
C THR A 379 2.55 -19.35 -12.34
N ALA A 380 2.52 -19.78 -13.58
CA ALA A 380 2.66 -21.19 -13.95
C ALA A 380 4.08 -21.75 -13.71
N ALA A 381 5.07 -20.92 -13.41
CA ALA A 381 6.43 -21.30 -13.02
C ALA A 381 6.53 -21.77 -11.55
N ALA A 382 5.41 -22.21 -10.95
CA ALA A 382 5.36 -22.68 -9.58
C ALA A 382 6.46 -23.71 -9.27
N SER A 383 7.15 -23.49 -8.15
CA SER A 383 8.17 -24.40 -7.63
C SER A 383 7.87 -24.71 -6.16
N ASP A 384 8.51 -25.74 -5.62
CA ASP A 384 8.33 -26.17 -4.23
C ASP A 384 8.59 -25.01 -3.27
N PRO A 385 7.57 -24.56 -2.51
CA PRO A 385 7.71 -23.45 -1.58
C PRO A 385 8.65 -23.75 -0.40
N SER A 386 8.96 -25.02 -0.14
CA SER A 386 9.88 -25.40 0.95
C SER A 386 11.30 -24.91 0.69
N ARG A 387 11.67 -24.66 -0.57
CA ARG A 387 12.99 -24.15 -0.97
C ARG A 387 13.14 -22.64 -0.78
N LEU A 388 12.06 -21.94 -0.49
CA LEU A 388 12.09 -20.50 -0.23
C LEU A 388 12.55 -20.20 1.21
N PRO A 389 13.25 -19.08 1.43
CA PRO A 389 13.48 -18.57 2.78
C PRO A 389 12.16 -18.40 3.53
N ALA A 390 12.13 -18.61 4.84
CA ALA A 390 10.90 -18.67 5.64
C ALA A 390 9.95 -17.48 5.42
N LYS A 391 10.48 -16.24 5.37
CA LYS A 391 9.68 -15.04 5.12
C LYS A 391 9.12 -15.00 3.69
N HIS A 392 9.89 -15.43 2.69
CA HIS A 392 9.45 -15.51 1.29
C HIS A 392 8.34 -16.56 1.14
N LYS A 393 8.51 -17.73 1.77
CA LYS A 393 7.49 -18.77 1.83
C LYS A 393 6.19 -18.24 2.44
N ALA A 394 6.26 -17.51 3.55
CA ALA A 394 5.08 -16.95 4.22
C ALA A 394 4.32 -15.98 3.31
N VAL A 395 5.01 -15.04 2.66
CA VAL A 395 4.40 -14.08 1.73
C VAL A 395 3.83 -14.79 0.49
N TYR A 396 4.57 -15.73 -0.11
CA TYR A 396 4.09 -16.51 -1.26
C TYR A 396 2.84 -17.32 -0.92
N THR A 397 2.81 -17.94 0.27
CA THR A 397 1.65 -18.72 0.74
C THR A 397 0.39 -17.86 0.85
N LEU A 398 0.51 -16.60 1.30
CA LEU A 398 -0.62 -15.65 1.31
C LEU A 398 -1.14 -15.36 -0.09
N ILE A 399 -0.24 -15.04 -1.02
CA ILE A 399 -0.59 -14.68 -2.41
C ILE A 399 -1.28 -15.89 -3.06
N ARG A 400 -0.69 -17.08 -2.90
CA ARG A 400 -1.26 -18.34 -3.41
C ARG A 400 -2.64 -18.62 -2.84
N ALA A 401 -2.82 -18.48 -1.53
CA ALA A 401 -4.10 -18.75 -0.87
C ALA A 401 -5.22 -17.82 -1.39
N ARG A 402 -4.93 -16.53 -1.61
CA ARG A 402 -5.88 -15.58 -2.19
C ARG A 402 -6.25 -15.91 -3.63
N TYR A 403 -5.31 -16.42 -4.42
CA TYR A 403 -5.58 -16.87 -5.79
C TYR A 403 -6.44 -18.14 -5.79
N LEU A 404 -6.07 -19.16 -5.02
CA LEU A 404 -6.84 -20.40 -4.90
C LEU A 404 -8.27 -20.15 -4.43
N ALA A 405 -8.46 -19.17 -3.54
CA ALA A 405 -9.78 -18.77 -3.05
C ALA A 405 -10.73 -18.32 -4.18
N GLN A 406 -10.22 -17.87 -5.34
CA GLN A 406 -11.04 -17.43 -6.48
C GLN A 406 -11.75 -18.59 -7.18
N PHE A 407 -11.30 -19.82 -6.97
CA PHE A 407 -11.80 -21.05 -7.58
C PHE A 407 -12.62 -21.92 -6.62
N LEU A 408 -12.97 -21.39 -5.46
CA LEU A 408 -13.75 -22.04 -4.43
C LEU A 408 -15.12 -21.37 -4.27
N PRO A 409 -16.16 -22.09 -3.79
CA PRO A 409 -17.45 -21.49 -3.50
C PRO A 409 -17.36 -20.38 -2.44
N ASN A 410 -18.43 -19.62 -2.31
CA ASN A 410 -18.55 -18.64 -1.23
C ASN A 410 -18.49 -19.35 0.12
N HIS A 411 -18.00 -18.64 1.13
CA HIS A 411 -18.18 -19.06 2.51
C HIS A 411 -19.63 -18.76 2.90
N GLU A 412 -20.39 -19.79 3.25
CA GLU A 412 -21.79 -19.65 3.63
C GLU A 412 -22.01 -20.09 5.07
N TYR A 413 -22.79 -19.31 5.80
CA TYR A 413 -23.21 -19.64 7.14
C TYR A 413 -24.59 -19.07 7.45
N ASP A 414 -25.31 -19.75 8.32
CA ASP A 414 -26.52 -19.25 8.92
C ASP A 414 -26.17 -18.41 10.14
N ARG A 415 -26.62 -17.16 10.14
CA ARG A 415 -26.54 -16.26 11.27
C ARG A 415 -27.91 -16.20 11.92
N THR A 416 -28.02 -16.79 13.12
CA THR A 416 -29.22 -16.70 13.93
C THR A 416 -29.04 -15.62 14.98
N GLN A 417 -29.97 -14.69 15.04
CA GLN A 417 -30.13 -13.72 16.12
C GLN A 417 -31.43 -14.00 16.86
N ALA A 418 -31.31 -14.11 18.17
CA ALA A 418 -32.46 -14.25 19.04
C ALA A 418 -32.46 -13.13 20.09
N ASP A 419 -33.58 -12.41 20.17
CA ASP A 419 -33.81 -11.36 21.16
C ASP A 419 -34.77 -11.93 22.22
N PHE A 420 -34.46 -11.67 23.48
CA PHE A 420 -35.23 -12.16 24.60
C PHE A 420 -35.68 -11.01 25.50
N ASP A 421 -36.80 -11.19 26.15
CA ASP A 421 -37.19 -10.41 27.32
C ASP A 421 -36.94 -11.24 28.59
N CYS A 422 -36.29 -10.65 29.57
CA CYS A 422 -36.03 -11.22 30.87
C CYS A 422 -36.32 -10.19 31.95
N ALA A 423 -37.48 -10.31 32.62
CA ALA A 423 -37.95 -9.33 33.61
C ALA A 423 -37.97 -7.87 33.09
N GLY A 424 -38.35 -7.65 31.82
CA GLY A 424 -38.37 -6.33 31.20
C GLY A 424 -37.01 -5.87 30.65
N HIS A 425 -35.98 -6.70 30.77
CA HIS A 425 -34.64 -6.40 30.21
C HIS A 425 -34.42 -7.15 28.89
N ALA A 426 -34.00 -6.40 27.86
CA ALA A 426 -33.71 -6.99 26.55
C ALA A 426 -32.35 -7.71 26.56
N LEU A 427 -32.35 -8.99 26.12
CA LEU A 427 -31.13 -9.75 25.90
C LEU A 427 -31.03 -10.13 24.43
N ARG A 428 -29.79 -10.25 23.91
CA ARG A 428 -29.52 -10.69 22.53
C ARG A 428 -28.49 -11.80 22.49
N ALA A 429 -28.83 -12.91 21.85
CA ALA A 429 -27.89 -13.95 21.47
C ALA A 429 -27.66 -13.96 19.94
N VAL A 430 -26.43 -14.19 19.52
CA VAL A 430 -26.08 -14.34 18.10
C VAL A 430 -25.31 -15.64 17.94
N GLY A 431 -25.79 -16.49 17.04
CA GLY A 431 -25.13 -17.74 16.67
C GLY A 431 -24.68 -17.73 15.21
N LYS A 432 -23.69 -18.58 14.92
CA LYS A 432 -23.17 -18.76 13.57
C LYS A 432 -22.97 -20.25 13.29
N GLN A 433 -23.73 -20.80 12.35
CA GLN A 433 -23.59 -22.17 11.90
C GLN A 433 -22.98 -22.17 10.48
N ILE A 434 -21.78 -22.73 10.33
CA ILE A 434 -21.12 -22.83 9.02
C ILE A 434 -21.86 -23.89 8.20
N VAL A 435 -22.30 -23.49 7.00
CA VAL A 435 -22.96 -24.37 6.03
C VAL A 435 -21.97 -24.83 4.96
N GLU A 436 -21.17 -23.87 4.43
CA GLU A 436 -20.12 -24.16 3.46
C GLU A 436 -18.87 -23.35 3.84
N PRO A 437 -17.75 -24.01 4.19
CA PRO A 437 -16.48 -23.33 4.44
C PRO A 437 -15.98 -22.53 3.23
N GLY A 438 -16.26 -23.01 2.01
CA GLY A 438 -15.97 -22.34 0.77
C GLY A 438 -14.50 -21.92 0.64
N TRP A 439 -14.26 -20.70 0.18
CA TRP A 439 -12.93 -20.16 -0.04
C TRP A 439 -12.03 -20.15 1.22
N ARG A 440 -12.59 -20.23 2.42
CA ARG A 440 -11.80 -20.31 3.67
C ARG A 440 -10.96 -21.58 3.75
N ARG A 441 -11.29 -22.63 3.00
CA ARG A 441 -10.49 -23.86 2.88
C ARG A 441 -9.07 -23.58 2.32
N ALA A 442 -8.92 -22.53 1.49
CA ALA A 442 -7.62 -22.15 0.93
C ALA A 442 -6.74 -21.40 1.92
N LEU A 443 -7.28 -20.91 3.03
CA LEU A 443 -6.50 -20.17 4.02
C LEU A 443 -5.75 -21.15 4.93
N PRO A 444 -4.41 -21.03 5.04
CA PRO A 444 -3.66 -21.73 6.07
C PRO A 444 -4.22 -21.42 7.46
N GLU A 445 -4.17 -22.37 8.37
CA GLU A 445 -4.68 -22.23 9.74
C GLU A 445 -4.09 -21.02 10.48
N ALA A 446 -2.81 -20.73 10.24
CA ALA A 446 -2.13 -19.53 10.75
C ALA A 446 -2.71 -18.20 10.21
N LEU A 447 -3.52 -18.27 9.14
CA LEU A 447 -4.12 -17.10 8.47
C LEU A 447 -5.61 -16.96 8.72
N THR A 448 -6.24 -17.97 9.33
CA THR A 448 -7.58 -17.79 9.86
C THR A 448 -7.56 -16.65 10.87
N PRO A 449 -8.58 -15.78 10.90
CA PRO A 449 -8.66 -14.73 11.89
C PRO A 449 -8.46 -15.35 13.27
N ALA A 450 -7.42 -14.94 14.00
CA ALA A 450 -7.34 -15.31 15.41
C ALA A 450 -8.67 -14.92 16.05
N LYS A 451 -9.26 -15.81 16.83
CA LYS A 451 -10.43 -15.50 17.66
C LYS A 451 -10.04 -14.22 18.41
N GLY A 452 -10.54 -13.09 17.95
CA GLY A 452 -10.23 -11.81 18.59
C GLY A 452 -10.78 -11.85 20.00
N ARG A 453 -10.03 -11.33 20.96
CA ARG A 453 -10.49 -11.22 22.36
C ARG A 453 -11.77 -10.37 22.52
N GLU A 454 -12.25 -9.74 21.47
CA GLU A 454 -13.38 -8.79 21.49
C GLU A 454 -14.65 -9.29 20.80
N ALA A 455 -14.61 -10.43 20.10
CA ALA A 455 -15.85 -11.04 19.60
C ALA A 455 -16.24 -12.20 20.53
N PRO A 456 -17.51 -12.31 20.94
CA PRO A 456 -17.97 -13.50 21.66
C PRO A 456 -17.62 -14.74 20.84
N PRO A 457 -17.25 -15.85 21.48
CA PRO A 457 -16.92 -17.07 20.75
C PRO A 457 -18.09 -17.40 19.83
N ALA A 458 -17.77 -17.74 18.56
CA ALA A 458 -18.78 -18.14 17.61
C ALA A 458 -19.51 -19.36 18.19
N GLN A 459 -20.72 -19.13 18.71
CA GLN A 459 -21.60 -20.15 19.22
C GLN A 459 -22.61 -20.57 18.17
N VAL A 460 -23.14 -21.75 18.28
CA VAL A 460 -24.32 -22.20 17.55
C VAL A 460 -25.47 -22.07 18.51
N LEU A 461 -26.57 -21.45 18.09
CA LEU A 461 -27.79 -21.43 18.90
C LEU A 461 -28.60 -22.69 18.65
N PRO A 462 -29.30 -23.20 19.68
CA PRO A 462 -30.28 -24.25 19.47
C PRO A 462 -31.42 -23.78 18.56
N ALA A 463 -32.27 -24.68 18.12
CA ALA A 463 -33.46 -24.35 17.34
C ALA A 463 -34.47 -23.62 18.26
N LEU A 464 -34.44 -22.29 18.18
CA LEU A 464 -35.33 -21.42 18.97
C LEU A 464 -36.52 -20.94 18.13
N ARG A 465 -37.65 -20.74 18.79
CA ARG A 465 -38.87 -20.13 18.23
C ARG A 465 -39.33 -19.00 19.13
N GLU A 466 -40.01 -18.03 18.56
CA GLU A 466 -40.63 -16.95 19.31
C GLU A 466 -41.65 -17.52 20.32
N GLY A 467 -41.68 -16.93 21.51
CA GLY A 467 -42.53 -17.35 22.60
C GLY A 467 -41.95 -18.47 23.49
N GLN A 468 -40.83 -19.08 23.13
CA GLN A 468 -40.18 -20.11 23.96
C GLN A 468 -39.42 -19.49 25.13
N ASP A 469 -39.48 -20.19 26.28
CA ASP A 469 -38.74 -19.82 27.47
C ASP A 469 -37.39 -20.55 27.50
N CYS A 470 -36.36 -19.84 27.93
CA CYS A 470 -35.02 -20.33 28.16
C CYS A 470 -34.66 -20.12 29.63
N THR A 471 -34.03 -21.09 30.26
CA THR A 471 -33.62 -21.00 31.67
C THR A 471 -32.37 -20.13 31.78
N VAL A 472 -32.35 -19.18 32.73
CA VAL A 472 -31.15 -18.44 33.11
C VAL A 472 -30.30 -19.33 34.02
N GLN A 473 -29.17 -19.80 33.50
CA GLN A 473 -28.22 -20.64 34.23
C GLN A 473 -27.22 -19.85 35.05
N GLY A 474 -26.98 -18.62 34.65
CA GLY A 474 -26.07 -17.71 35.34
C GLY A 474 -25.88 -16.41 34.57
N LEU A 475 -25.28 -15.44 35.22
CA LEU A 475 -24.92 -14.16 34.60
C LEU A 475 -23.60 -13.66 35.15
N GLN A 476 -22.95 -12.77 34.35
CA GLN A 476 -21.75 -12.06 34.76
C GLN A 476 -21.91 -10.59 34.44
N LEU A 477 -22.02 -9.75 35.45
CA LEU A 477 -21.88 -8.30 35.32
C LEU A 477 -20.38 -7.99 35.18
N LYS A 478 -20.01 -7.29 34.12
CA LYS A 478 -18.62 -6.90 33.83
C LYS A 478 -18.48 -5.39 33.94
N ASP A 479 -17.48 -4.96 34.71
CA ASP A 479 -16.99 -3.60 34.81
C ASP A 479 -15.82 -3.46 33.85
N LEU A 480 -15.98 -2.67 32.80
CA LEU A 480 -15.04 -2.51 31.70
C LEU A 480 -14.69 -1.04 31.53
N TRP A 481 -13.54 -0.78 30.93
CA TRP A 481 -13.08 0.56 30.63
C TRP A 481 -12.82 0.69 29.15
N THR A 482 -13.18 1.84 28.59
CA THR A 482 -12.81 2.16 27.20
C THR A 482 -11.30 2.15 27.06
N GLN A 483 -10.83 1.72 25.89
CA GLN A 483 -9.41 1.60 25.61
C GLN A 483 -8.98 2.66 24.58
N PRO A 484 -7.80 3.24 24.72
CA PRO A 484 -7.27 4.15 23.70
C PRO A 484 -7.13 3.45 22.36
N PRO A 485 -7.14 4.20 21.25
CA PRO A 485 -6.84 3.62 19.95
C PRO A 485 -5.44 3.00 19.96
N LYS A 486 -5.27 1.86 19.27
CA LYS A 486 -3.96 1.21 19.19
C LYS A 486 -2.98 2.06 18.38
N PRO A 487 -1.67 2.10 18.74
CA PRO A 487 -0.65 2.69 17.90
C PRO A 487 -0.66 2.08 16.50
N PHE A 488 -0.28 2.84 15.50
CA PHE A 488 -0.15 2.30 14.15
C PHE A 488 0.95 1.25 14.07
N THR A 489 0.70 0.18 13.35
CA THR A 489 1.76 -0.61 12.70
C THR A 489 2.07 -0.01 11.34
N GLU A 490 3.15 -0.43 10.68
CA GLU A 490 3.43 0.02 9.29
C GLU A 490 2.26 -0.34 8.34
N GLY A 491 1.67 -1.52 8.51
CA GLY A 491 0.50 -1.94 7.73
C GLY A 491 -0.74 -1.08 8.00
N ASP A 492 -1.00 -0.74 9.27
CA ASP A 492 -2.12 0.15 9.63
C ASP A 492 -1.90 1.56 9.08
N LEU A 493 -0.64 2.05 9.07
CA LEU A 493 -0.31 3.34 8.50
C LEU A 493 -0.52 3.37 6.97
N ILE A 494 -0.10 2.32 6.24
CA ILE A 494 -0.42 2.17 4.81
C ILE A 494 -1.93 2.20 4.58
N LYS A 495 -2.68 1.46 5.40
CA LYS A 495 -4.15 1.47 5.34
C LYS A 495 -4.74 2.85 5.61
N ALA A 496 -4.20 3.59 6.59
CA ALA A 496 -4.62 4.94 6.90
C ALA A 496 -4.31 5.91 5.73
N MET A 497 -3.14 5.79 5.10
CA MET A 497 -2.78 6.54 3.89
C MET A 497 -3.74 6.26 2.72
N LYS A 498 -4.11 5.01 2.49
CA LYS A 498 -5.11 4.62 1.46
C LYS A 498 -6.51 5.18 1.78
N ASN A 499 -6.90 5.16 3.03
CA ASN A 499 -8.25 5.53 3.49
C ASN A 499 -8.31 6.93 4.10
N VAL A 500 -7.34 7.78 3.83
CA VAL A 500 -7.24 9.12 4.44
C VAL A 500 -8.45 10.02 4.14
N ALA A 501 -9.20 9.70 3.10
CA ALA A 501 -10.48 10.34 2.79
C ALA A 501 -11.46 10.35 3.99
N LYS A 502 -11.36 9.37 4.88
CA LYS A 502 -12.21 9.31 6.09
C LYS A 502 -11.90 10.42 7.10
N LEU A 503 -10.73 11.02 7.01
CA LEU A 503 -10.23 12.08 7.91
C LEU A 503 -10.46 13.50 7.34
N VAL A 504 -11.10 13.62 6.19
CA VAL A 504 -11.39 14.88 5.53
C VAL A 504 -12.89 15.15 5.62
N ASP A 505 -13.27 16.31 6.15
CA ASP A 505 -14.67 16.67 6.39
C ASP A 505 -15.37 17.13 5.10
N ASP A 506 -14.67 17.87 4.22
CA ASP A 506 -15.22 18.35 2.96
C ASP A 506 -15.64 17.18 2.05
N PRO A 507 -16.94 17.06 1.67
CA PRO A 507 -17.43 15.93 0.88
C PRO A 507 -16.77 15.82 -0.50
N ARG A 508 -16.42 16.96 -1.14
CA ARG A 508 -15.80 17.00 -2.48
C ARG A 508 -14.35 16.49 -2.41
N LEU A 509 -13.59 16.99 -1.44
CA LEU A 509 -12.21 16.55 -1.21
C LEU A 509 -12.16 15.09 -0.77
N LYS A 510 -13.13 14.67 0.05
CA LYS A 510 -13.31 13.27 0.48
C LYS A 510 -13.55 12.35 -0.70
N GLN A 511 -14.44 12.73 -1.63
CA GLN A 511 -14.72 11.96 -2.84
C GLN A 511 -13.45 11.87 -3.71
N LYS A 512 -12.75 12.97 -3.91
CA LYS A 512 -11.51 13.01 -4.69
C LYS A 512 -10.41 12.12 -4.12
N LEU A 513 -10.20 12.11 -2.80
CA LEU A 513 -9.24 11.21 -2.15
C LEU A 513 -9.60 9.73 -2.28
N LYS A 514 -10.90 9.40 -2.40
CA LYS A 514 -11.32 8.02 -2.69
C LYS A 514 -10.98 7.60 -4.13
N GLU A 515 -11.12 8.52 -5.09
CA GLU A 515 -10.78 8.27 -6.50
C GLU A 515 -9.27 8.11 -6.71
N THR A 516 -8.47 8.90 -6.00
CA THR A 516 -6.99 8.87 -6.07
C THR A 516 -6.34 7.83 -5.16
N THR A 517 -7.10 6.94 -4.53
CA THR A 517 -6.61 5.92 -3.59
C THR A 517 -5.81 6.48 -2.39
N GLY A 518 -6.18 7.68 -1.93
CA GLY A 518 -5.58 8.32 -0.75
C GLY A 518 -4.32 9.14 -1.04
N ILE A 519 -3.35 9.13 -0.13
CA ILE A 519 -2.07 9.84 -0.26
C ILE A 519 -0.92 8.86 -0.56
N GLY A 520 -0.04 9.27 -1.46
CA GLY A 520 1.05 8.42 -1.98
C GLY A 520 0.54 7.30 -2.88
N THR A 521 1.41 6.78 -3.72
CA THR A 521 1.13 5.62 -4.58
C THR A 521 1.55 4.33 -3.89
N GLU A 522 1.06 3.18 -4.35
CA GLU A 522 1.47 1.86 -3.84
C GLU A 522 3.01 1.70 -3.86
N ALA A 523 3.66 2.19 -4.93
CA ALA A 523 5.10 2.11 -5.06
C ALA A 523 5.88 2.99 -4.06
N THR A 524 5.29 4.06 -3.54
CA THR A 524 5.99 5.08 -2.74
C THR A 524 5.69 5.04 -1.24
N ARG A 525 4.54 4.51 -0.81
CA ARG A 525 4.13 4.51 0.62
C ARG A 525 5.18 3.85 1.52
N ALA A 526 5.68 2.69 1.14
CA ALA A 526 6.70 1.98 1.93
C ALA A 526 7.98 2.79 2.09
N SER A 527 8.49 3.38 1.00
CA SER A 527 9.70 4.21 1.04
C SER A 527 9.53 5.51 1.82
N ILE A 528 8.32 6.08 1.84
CA ILE A 528 7.98 7.25 2.66
C ILE A 528 8.05 6.88 4.15
N ILE A 529 7.42 5.78 4.55
CA ILE A 529 7.46 5.29 5.94
C ILE A 529 8.89 4.97 6.35
N GLN A 530 9.64 4.25 5.51
CA GLN A 530 11.03 3.93 5.76
C GLN A 530 11.88 5.19 5.89
N GLY A 531 11.66 6.18 5.02
CA GLY A 531 12.35 7.47 5.09
C GLY A 531 12.07 8.25 6.38
N LEU A 532 10.87 8.15 6.94
CA LEU A 532 10.53 8.75 8.25
C LEU A 532 11.23 8.03 9.41
N LEU A 533 11.35 6.70 9.33
CA LEU A 533 12.11 5.89 10.28
C LEU A 533 13.62 6.19 10.21
N ASP A 534 14.20 6.18 9.02
CA ASP A 534 15.63 6.42 8.79
C ASP A 534 16.09 7.81 9.26
N ARG A 535 15.19 8.79 9.16
CA ARG A 535 15.43 10.16 9.63
C ARG A 535 15.12 10.37 11.10
N GLY A 536 14.63 9.35 11.81
CA GLY A 536 14.31 9.42 13.23
C GLY A 536 13.10 10.27 13.58
N TYR A 537 12.16 10.50 12.66
CA TYR A 537 10.86 11.09 12.97
C TYR A 537 9.88 10.06 13.53
N LEU A 538 10.02 8.83 13.11
CA LEU A 538 9.31 7.70 13.66
C LEU A 538 10.29 6.73 14.31
N VAL A 539 9.84 6.06 15.35
CA VAL A 539 10.53 4.95 15.99
C VAL A 539 9.64 3.73 16.03
N LYS A 540 10.25 2.56 16.00
CA LYS A 540 9.55 1.28 16.01
C LYS A 540 9.75 0.59 17.34
N ASN A 541 8.65 0.36 18.08
CA ASN A 541 8.61 -0.38 19.33
C ASN A 541 7.88 -1.72 19.10
N GLY A 542 8.62 -2.80 18.86
CA GLY A 542 8.05 -4.05 18.37
C GLY A 542 7.39 -3.88 17.01
N LYS A 543 6.04 -4.00 16.93
CA LYS A 543 5.26 -3.76 15.71
C LYS A 543 4.71 -2.32 15.64
N ALA A 544 4.68 -1.59 16.75
CA ALA A 544 4.10 -0.27 16.85
C ALA A 544 5.04 0.82 16.34
N LEU A 545 4.47 1.81 15.67
CA LEU A 545 5.13 3.06 15.28
C LEU A 545 4.74 4.14 16.28
N SER A 546 5.71 4.96 16.66
CA SER A 546 5.49 6.17 17.48
C SER A 546 6.26 7.34 16.91
N ALA A 547 5.72 8.54 17.07
CA ALA A 547 6.35 9.78 16.70
C ALA A 547 7.40 10.18 17.74
N THR A 548 8.52 10.76 17.27
CA THR A 548 9.55 11.32 18.16
C THR A 548 9.22 12.77 18.54
N PRO A 549 9.83 13.34 19.58
CA PRO A 549 9.66 14.76 19.93
C PRO A 549 9.95 15.72 18.75
N ALA A 550 10.92 15.39 17.91
CA ALA A 550 11.21 16.14 16.69
C ALA A 550 10.05 16.09 15.68
N ALA A 551 9.33 14.99 15.61
CA ALA A 551 8.15 14.84 14.74
C ALA A 551 7.00 15.74 15.23
N PHE A 552 6.71 15.75 16.53
CA PHE A 552 5.70 16.64 17.13
C PHE A 552 6.02 18.10 16.83
N SER A 553 7.25 18.52 17.13
CA SER A 553 7.70 19.91 16.89
C SER A 553 7.61 20.31 15.43
N LEU A 554 7.97 19.40 14.49
CA LEU A 554 7.87 19.66 13.06
C LEU A 554 6.40 19.82 12.63
N ILE A 555 5.51 18.93 13.05
CA ILE A 555 4.09 18.99 12.69
C ILE A 555 3.41 20.24 13.26
N ASP A 556 3.80 20.70 14.44
CA ASP A 556 3.28 21.93 15.04
C ASP A 556 3.78 23.19 14.32
N ALA A 557 5.00 23.15 13.79
CA ALA A 557 5.58 24.28 13.07
C ALA A 557 5.12 24.38 11.60
N VAL A 558 4.88 23.25 10.94
CA VAL A 558 4.49 23.24 9.51
C VAL A 558 3.05 23.72 9.33
N PRO A 559 2.78 24.65 8.37
CA PRO A 559 1.42 25.10 8.09
C PRO A 559 0.46 23.93 7.86
N ARG A 560 -0.73 24.03 8.45
CA ARG A 560 -1.77 23.01 8.29
C ARG A 560 -2.05 22.67 6.81
N ALA A 561 -1.99 23.68 5.93
CA ALA A 561 -2.17 23.50 4.49
C ALA A 561 -1.16 22.50 3.84
N ILE A 562 0.00 22.25 4.43
CA ILE A 562 0.97 21.26 3.93
C ILE A 562 0.77 19.91 4.65
N ALA A 563 0.41 19.95 5.92
CA ALA A 563 0.22 18.76 6.74
C ALA A 563 -1.17 18.11 6.55
N ASP A 564 -2.09 18.78 5.88
CA ASP A 564 -3.46 18.30 5.65
C ASP A 564 -3.56 17.44 4.39
N PRO A 565 -4.10 16.21 4.50
CA PRO A 565 -4.35 15.34 3.33
C PRO A 565 -5.28 15.98 2.29
N GLY A 566 -6.19 16.88 2.71
CA GLY A 566 -7.11 17.59 1.82
C GLY A 566 -6.38 18.42 0.75
N THR A 567 -5.18 18.93 1.04
CA THR A 567 -4.34 19.62 0.05
C THR A 567 -3.98 18.70 -1.12
N THR A 568 -3.74 17.42 -0.86
CA THR A 568 -3.52 16.45 -1.95
C THR A 568 -4.75 16.32 -2.84
N ALA A 569 -5.96 16.32 -2.27
CA ALA A 569 -7.21 16.26 -3.04
C ALA A 569 -7.37 17.47 -3.96
N ILE A 570 -7.10 18.68 -3.45
CA ILE A 570 -7.17 19.92 -4.24
C ILE A 570 -6.20 19.85 -5.42
N TRP A 571 -5.00 19.36 -5.18
CA TRP A 571 -4.00 19.23 -6.25
C TRP A 571 -4.39 18.18 -7.29
N GLU A 572 -4.89 17.02 -6.88
CA GLU A 572 -5.33 15.99 -7.81
C GLU A 572 -6.51 16.49 -8.66
N GLN A 573 -7.40 17.30 -8.08
CA GLN A 573 -8.47 17.94 -8.85
C GLN A 573 -7.91 18.90 -9.90
N ALA A 574 -6.94 19.74 -9.55
CA ALA A 574 -6.30 20.62 -10.52
C ALA A 574 -5.49 19.86 -11.60
N LEU A 575 -4.85 18.75 -11.22
CA LEU A 575 -4.15 17.86 -12.16
C LEU A 575 -5.09 17.12 -13.10
N ASP A 576 -6.33 16.82 -12.68
CA ASP A 576 -7.36 16.28 -13.56
C ASP A 576 -7.83 17.34 -14.57
N MET A 577 -7.92 18.61 -14.17
CA MET A 577 -8.20 19.71 -15.11
C MET A 577 -7.07 19.86 -16.15
N VAL A 578 -5.81 19.60 -15.77
CA VAL A 578 -4.71 19.54 -16.74
C VAL A 578 -4.88 18.34 -17.67
N GLN A 579 -5.28 17.20 -17.14
CA GLN A 579 -5.51 15.99 -17.94
C GLN A 579 -6.68 16.13 -18.91
N SER A 580 -7.77 16.79 -18.52
CA SER A 580 -8.92 17.06 -19.39
C SER A 580 -8.66 18.20 -20.40
N GLY A 581 -7.59 18.97 -20.22
CA GLY A 581 -7.29 20.14 -21.05
C GLY A 581 -8.02 21.42 -20.62
N GLU A 582 -8.73 21.40 -19.49
CA GLU A 582 -9.40 22.58 -18.91
C GLU A 582 -8.42 23.58 -18.28
N MET A 583 -7.20 23.12 -17.97
CA MET A 583 -6.09 23.92 -17.44
C MET A 583 -4.79 23.56 -18.15
N THR A 584 -3.94 24.52 -18.42
CA THR A 584 -2.60 24.24 -18.97
C THR A 584 -1.62 23.83 -17.87
N LEU A 585 -0.55 23.11 -18.26
CA LEU A 585 0.55 22.79 -17.35
C LEU A 585 1.19 24.06 -16.77
N GLU A 586 1.41 25.07 -17.62
CA GLU A 586 2.02 26.36 -17.27
C GLU A 586 1.17 27.09 -16.23
N GLU A 587 -0.15 27.13 -16.43
CA GLU A 587 -1.09 27.74 -15.47
C GLU A 587 -1.07 27.02 -14.14
N PHE A 588 -1.09 25.67 -14.14
CA PHE A 588 -1.00 24.89 -12.93
C PHE A 588 0.30 25.18 -12.16
N VAL A 589 1.45 25.15 -12.84
CA VAL A 589 2.76 25.41 -12.22
C VAL A 589 2.85 26.85 -11.71
N ALA A 590 2.34 27.84 -12.45
CA ALA A 590 2.29 29.23 -12.02
C ALA A 590 1.47 29.41 -10.73
N ARG A 591 0.29 28.79 -10.62
CA ARG A 591 -0.53 28.80 -9.40
C ARG A 591 0.21 28.17 -8.23
N GLN A 592 0.91 27.03 -8.43
CA GLN A 592 1.72 26.39 -7.38
C GLN A 592 2.91 27.26 -6.97
N SER A 593 3.57 27.92 -7.90
CA SER A 593 4.69 28.83 -7.64
C SER A 593 4.24 30.04 -6.82
N ALA A 594 3.11 30.66 -7.19
CA ALA A 594 2.53 31.79 -6.43
C ALA A 594 2.11 31.37 -5.00
N TRP A 595 1.49 30.19 -4.86
CA TRP A 595 1.16 29.66 -3.55
C TRP A 595 2.40 29.39 -2.70
N MET A 596 3.47 28.84 -3.31
CA MET A 596 4.76 28.63 -2.65
C MET A 596 5.38 29.93 -2.17
N GLY A 597 5.34 31.00 -2.98
CA GLY A 597 5.81 32.34 -2.58
C GLY A 597 5.11 32.83 -1.30
N LYS A 598 3.78 32.78 -1.27
CA LYS A 598 2.98 33.16 -0.11
C LYS A 598 3.30 32.31 1.14
N LEU A 599 3.52 31.01 0.98
CA LEU A 599 3.91 30.14 2.09
C LEU A 599 5.29 30.48 2.64
N VAL A 600 6.28 30.73 1.79
CA VAL A 600 7.62 31.13 2.21
C VAL A 600 7.56 32.46 2.96
N GLU A 601 6.88 33.46 2.40
CA GLU A 601 6.70 34.78 3.03
C GLU A 601 6.08 34.65 4.41
N ARG A 602 4.96 33.92 4.52
CA ARG A 602 4.26 33.70 5.79
C ARG A 602 5.11 33.00 6.85
N CYS A 603 5.97 32.04 6.43
CA CYS A 603 6.72 31.20 7.35
C CYS A 603 8.12 31.72 7.65
N SER A 604 8.69 32.63 6.84
CA SER A 604 10.09 33.07 6.98
C SER A 604 10.38 33.80 8.31
N GLY A 605 9.37 34.45 8.88
CA GLY A 605 9.46 35.13 10.19
C GLY A 605 9.13 34.25 11.41
N MET A 606 8.78 32.98 11.21
CA MET A 606 8.40 32.09 12.29
C MET A 606 9.61 31.70 13.15
N ARG A 607 9.40 31.71 14.47
CA ARG A 607 10.34 31.07 15.40
C ARG A 607 9.85 29.67 15.71
N MET A 608 10.72 28.69 15.59
CA MET A 608 10.40 27.31 15.93
C MET A 608 11.50 26.69 16.79
N THR A 609 11.10 25.87 17.73
CA THR A 609 12.02 25.07 18.54
C THR A 609 11.77 23.60 18.25
N ILE A 610 12.79 22.88 17.83
CA ILE A 610 12.72 21.43 17.61
C ILE A 610 13.23 20.74 18.86
N SER A 611 12.35 20.03 19.55
CA SER A 611 12.67 19.24 20.74
C SER A 611 13.30 17.90 20.35
N GLY A 612 14.34 17.50 21.06
CA GLY A 612 14.99 16.21 20.90
C GLY A 612 16.32 16.27 20.14
N PRO A 613 17.09 15.16 20.16
CA PRO A 613 18.32 15.06 19.37
C PRO A 613 18.00 15.21 17.90
N ALA A 614 18.93 15.78 17.13
CA ALA A 614 18.80 15.86 15.69
C ALA A 614 18.39 14.48 15.13
N ALA A 615 17.24 14.41 14.47
CA ALA A 615 16.76 13.17 13.88
C ALA A 615 17.84 12.67 12.92
N GLY A 616 18.41 11.50 13.24
CA GLY A 616 19.41 10.87 12.38
C GLY A 616 20.71 11.68 12.26
N ALA A 617 21.51 11.73 13.32
CA ALA A 617 22.92 11.44 13.08
C ALA A 617 22.92 10.07 12.40
N ALA A 618 22.95 10.06 11.07
CA ALA A 618 23.16 8.82 10.33
C ALA A 618 24.32 8.11 11.01
N PRO A 619 24.20 6.80 11.37
CA PRO A 619 25.35 6.08 11.88
C PRO A 619 26.48 6.37 10.90
N PRO A 620 27.65 6.78 11.36
CA PRO A 620 28.70 7.22 10.46
C PRO A 620 28.81 6.13 9.40
N TRP A 621 28.47 6.45 8.15
CA TRP A 621 28.72 5.59 7.02
C TRP A 621 30.17 5.20 7.20
N LYS A 622 30.44 3.97 7.56
CA LYS A 622 31.79 3.43 7.48
C LYS A 622 32.22 3.73 6.05
N LYS A 623 32.87 4.87 5.87
CA LYS A 623 33.62 5.18 4.65
C LYS A 623 34.51 3.95 4.50
N LYS A 624 34.16 3.04 3.59
CA LYS A 624 35.11 2.08 3.08
C LYS A 624 36.28 2.95 2.65
N ARG A 625 37.32 2.99 3.50
CA ARG A 625 38.61 3.54 3.15
C ARG A 625 38.96 2.86 1.82
N ARG A 626 38.88 3.59 0.73
CA ARG A 626 39.61 3.29 -0.47
C ARG A 626 41.06 3.32 -0.04
N GLY A 627 41.62 2.14 0.22
CA GLY A 627 43.05 1.94 0.42
C GLY A 627 43.73 2.39 -0.87
N GLY A 628 44.29 3.59 -0.82
CA GLY A 628 45.25 4.05 -1.81
C GLY A 628 46.43 3.13 -1.74
N GLY A 629 46.57 2.25 -2.71
CA GLY A 629 47.78 1.47 -2.90
C GLY A 629 48.92 2.40 -3.27
N LYS A 630 49.80 2.69 -2.31
CA LYS A 630 51.17 3.08 -2.61
C LYS A 630 52.03 1.82 -2.49
N GLY A 631 52.56 1.41 -3.63
CA GLY A 631 53.53 0.34 -3.70
C GLY A 631 54.77 0.62 -2.84
N LYS A 632 55.24 -0.40 -2.14
CA LYS A 632 56.62 -0.53 -1.75
C LYS A 632 57.03 -1.95 -2.10
N ALA A 633 57.98 -2.04 -3.03
CA ALA A 633 58.81 -3.20 -3.24
C ALA A 633 59.67 -3.40 -2.00
N ALA A 634 59.83 -4.63 -1.57
CA ALA A 634 61.13 -5.10 -1.11
C ALA A 634 61.08 -6.54 -0.58
N ALA A 635 62.05 -7.29 -1.08
CA ALA A 635 62.85 -8.30 -0.43
C ALA A 635 62.23 -9.68 -0.18
N GLY A 636 62.77 -10.60 -0.94
CA GLY A 636 62.60 -12.02 -0.81
C GLY A 636 63.20 -12.58 0.47
N LYS A 637 62.65 -13.69 0.93
CA LYS A 637 63.29 -14.66 1.82
C LYS A 637 63.02 -16.07 1.32
N PRO A 638 63.94 -17.03 1.60
CA PRO A 638 64.22 -18.17 0.74
C PRO A 638 63.28 -19.37 1.01
N ARG A 639 63.12 -20.18 -0.05
CA ARG A 639 62.50 -21.51 -0.01
C ARG A 639 63.28 -22.47 0.88
N GLN A 640 62.60 -23.21 1.74
CA GLN A 640 63.08 -24.47 2.32
C GLN A 640 62.44 -25.67 1.60
N PRO A 641 63.14 -26.83 1.52
CA PRO A 641 62.83 -27.88 0.58
C PRO A 641 61.78 -28.87 1.08
N ARG A 642 61.02 -29.42 0.14
CA ARG A 642 60.12 -30.58 0.31
C ARG A 642 60.88 -31.81 0.75
N LYS A 643 60.47 -32.44 1.85
CA LYS A 643 60.77 -33.84 2.15
C LYS A 643 59.75 -34.74 1.47
N LYS A 644 60.24 -35.67 0.65
CA LYS A 644 59.56 -36.86 0.17
C LYS A 644 59.28 -37.79 1.36
N ALA A 645 58.08 -38.34 1.44
CA ALA A 645 57.85 -39.57 2.21
C ALA A 645 57.38 -40.62 1.23
N THR A 646 58.16 -41.66 1.14
CA THR A 646 57.91 -43.02 0.63
C THR A 646 57.15 -43.80 1.71
N THR A 647 56.15 -44.42 1.41
CA THR A 647 55.60 -45.81 1.32
C THR A 647 54.09 -45.76 1.32
#